data_aa638ee43efff1ca0ab1d08d817e4b0f
#
_entry.id   aa638ee43efff1ca0ab1d08d817e4b0f
#
_cell.length_a   1.000
_cell.length_b   1.000
_cell.length_c   1.000
_cell.angle_alpha   90.00
_cell.angle_beta   90.00
_cell.angle_gamma   90.00
#
_symmetry.space_group_name_H-M   'P 1'
#
loop_
_entity.id
_entity.type
_entity.pdbx_description
1 polymer ?
#
loop_
_entity_poly.entity_id
_entity_poly.type
_entity_poly.pdbx_seq_one_letter_code
_entity_poly.pdbx_strand_id
1 'polypeptide(L)'
;MKLLVLDGNSILNRAFYGIKVLTTKAGDYTNGIYGFLTMLNKLLEETAPDGVAIAFDQKAPTFRHKAYAGYKSNRKGMPEELAQQMPVLEQLLVDLGYRTVSCEGWEADDILGTLSAQCQREGAQCLIATGDRDSLQLVSGSTSVRLATTKFGQPQVTLYDVAKIQEDYGVTPRQLIDIKAIQGDSSDCIPGVAGIGPKGAGELIQKFGSVQYIYDHLEELDIKPAMKQKLANSKDNALLSYDLGTIRRDAPIDTDLSHYVKGEGDPQKATATMVKLELFSLLDKFGLSLNAQPQEDAPAAERPGLKEYEDGAPLLPMLEDAGEAIFYAQWENGALKSLVFSHKGEVHRVSPDDAFLRAFFKNDRIRKYTHDTKPLHRRALELGCKMEAVRMDTALAGYLLNPSASGYDVERLCAEYGVALADFEEPELNFGAAMPGLCQALEQAIAENNQQELLEAIEIPLSFVLAQMEHIGFYVDRESIQAYGKELEAQVNQLHDEIIQEVGYEFNINSPKQLGEALFGKLGLPHGKKTKSGWSTNADVLEELRLLHPVVDKVLRYRTVAKLKSTYCDGLLKVIGPDGRVHSTFNQTETRTGRISSAEPNLQNIPVRTPIGRELRKFFAGAKGNLLVDADYSQIELRVLAHVADDAAMKEDFVEGRDIHTATAARVFQMPVDMVTKDMRSKAKAVNFGIVYGIGAFSLSKDIGVTRKEADDYIKEYLRNYAGVDAYMKRVVEEAKEKGYVETLFGRRRYLPELKSGNFNLRAFGERVARNMPIQGAAADIIKIAMIRVSSRLAREGLQGKLILQVHDELIVECPPEEREQVERILQEEMEGAVRLSVPMVAEAGSGRTWFEAKE
;
A
#
# COMPACT_ATOMS: atom_id res chain seq x y z
N MET A 1 35.75 -18.34 7.46
CA MET A 1 34.70 -17.47 7.96
C MET A 1 34.33 -16.46 6.88
N LYS A 2 33.06 -16.17 6.70
CA LYS A 2 32.52 -15.15 5.79
C LYS A 2 31.82 -14.08 6.63
N LEU A 3 32.39 -12.89 6.69
CA LEU A 3 31.84 -11.76 7.42
C LEU A 3 31.04 -10.86 6.47
N LEU A 4 29.79 -10.57 6.81
CA LEU A 4 28.97 -9.53 6.19
C LEU A 4 29.13 -8.24 7.00
N VAL A 5 29.59 -7.17 6.37
CA VAL A 5 29.76 -5.86 7.00
C VAL A 5 28.81 -4.87 6.32
N LEU A 6 27.91 -4.28 7.10
CA LEU A 6 26.92 -3.34 6.61
C LEU A 6 27.30 -1.90 6.99
N ASP A 7 27.18 -1.02 6.03
CA ASP A 7 27.14 0.42 6.27
C ASP A 7 25.72 0.79 6.73
N GLY A 8 25.55 0.88 8.07
CA GLY A 8 24.24 1.08 8.68
C GLY A 8 23.58 2.39 8.28
N ASN A 9 24.35 3.48 8.26
CA ASN A 9 23.84 4.79 7.87
C ASN A 9 23.38 4.82 6.40
N SER A 10 24.18 4.28 5.50
CA SER A 10 23.87 4.25 4.07
C SER A 10 22.62 3.42 3.78
N ILE A 11 22.52 2.22 4.38
CA ILE A 11 21.38 1.32 4.20
C ILE A 11 20.12 1.93 4.81
N LEU A 12 20.19 2.51 6.01
CA LEU A 12 19.05 3.14 6.67
C LEU A 12 18.54 4.35 5.89
N ASN A 13 19.42 5.23 5.43
CA ASN A 13 19.04 6.35 4.56
C ASN A 13 18.35 5.86 3.28
N ARG A 14 18.91 4.83 2.65
CA ARG A 14 18.35 4.26 1.43
C ARG A 14 16.96 3.65 1.67
N ALA A 15 16.76 2.96 2.77
CA ALA A 15 15.48 2.42 3.21
C ALA A 15 14.45 3.54 3.41
N PHE A 16 14.84 4.56 4.14
CA PHE A 16 13.99 5.71 4.47
C PHE A 16 13.49 6.45 3.23
N TYR A 17 14.36 6.74 2.27
CA TYR A 17 13.97 7.45 1.03
C TYR A 17 13.42 6.51 -0.06
N GLY A 18 13.68 5.22 0.03
CA GLY A 18 13.21 4.22 -0.95
C GLY A 18 11.82 3.68 -0.69
N ILE A 19 11.35 3.75 0.54
CA ILE A 19 10.04 3.26 0.97
C ILE A 19 9.14 4.45 1.28
N LYS A 20 7.87 4.37 0.88
CA LYS A 20 6.87 5.35 1.30
C LYS A 20 6.84 5.43 2.83
N VAL A 21 6.59 6.61 3.34
CA VAL A 21 6.50 6.79 4.79
C VAL A 21 5.47 5.83 5.37
N LEU A 22 5.93 5.05 6.35
CA LEU A 22 5.13 4.16 7.19
C LEU A 22 5.17 4.71 8.61
N THR A 23 4.02 4.70 9.26
CA THR A 23 3.87 5.11 10.65
C THR A 23 3.01 4.11 11.39
N THR A 24 3.26 3.96 12.67
CA THR A 24 2.35 3.25 13.58
C THR A 24 1.06 4.06 13.77
N LYS A 25 0.04 3.45 14.35
CA LYS A 25 -1.18 4.15 14.81
C LYS A 25 -0.86 5.31 15.75
N ALA A 26 0.17 5.16 16.60
CA ALA A 26 0.65 6.21 17.51
C ALA A 26 1.40 7.36 16.81
N GLY A 27 1.80 7.16 15.54
CA GLY A 27 2.50 8.15 14.72
C GLY A 27 4.01 8.00 14.68
N ASP A 28 4.59 6.94 15.26
CA ASP A 28 6.02 6.66 15.17
C ASP A 28 6.41 6.27 13.74
N TYR A 29 7.47 6.87 13.22
CA TYR A 29 7.97 6.55 11.87
C TYR A 29 8.68 5.19 11.86
N THR A 30 8.37 4.34 10.91
CA THR A 30 8.87 2.95 10.83
C THR A 30 9.46 2.55 9.50
N ASN A 31 9.28 3.34 8.45
CA ASN A 31 9.71 3.01 7.08
C ASN A 31 11.21 2.75 6.94
N GLY A 32 12.05 3.49 7.65
CA GLY A 32 13.50 3.29 7.67
C GLY A 32 13.87 1.95 8.31
N ILE A 33 13.32 1.66 9.49
CA ILE A 33 13.54 0.39 10.22
C ILE A 33 13.02 -0.79 9.40
N TYR A 34 11.78 -0.71 8.91
CA TYR A 34 11.17 -1.75 8.08
C TYR A 34 12.03 -2.08 6.85
N GLY A 35 12.46 -1.04 6.14
CA GLY A 35 13.27 -1.23 4.94
C GLY A 35 14.68 -1.74 5.25
N PHE A 36 15.29 -1.29 6.34
CA PHE A 36 16.58 -1.78 6.79
C PHE A 36 16.52 -3.28 7.11
N LEU A 37 15.58 -3.70 7.94
CA LEU A 37 15.39 -5.10 8.32
C LEU A 37 15.04 -5.98 7.12
N THR A 38 14.22 -5.49 6.19
CA THR A 38 13.91 -6.20 4.95
C THR A 38 15.16 -6.42 4.10
N MET A 39 16.03 -5.40 3.99
CA MET A 39 17.30 -5.52 3.26
C MET A 39 18.30 -6.43 3.99
N LEU A 40 18.37 -6.34 5.31
CA LEU A 40 19.22 -7.21 6.13
C LEU A 40 18.80 -8.68 5.94
N ASN A 41 17.50 -8.99 6.09
CA ASN A 41 17.00 -10.35 5.90
C ASN A 41 17.35 -10.90 4.50
N LYS A 42 17.14 -10.12 3.47
CA LYS A 42 17.50 -10.48 2.09
C LYS A 42 19.00 -10.74 1.94
N LEU A 43 19.85 -9.93 2.57
CA LEU A 43 21.30 -10.13 2.55
C LEU A 43 21.70 -11.42 3.26
N LEU A 44 21.06 -11.72 4.38
CA LEU A 44 21.30 -12.97 5.11
C LEU A 44 20.94 -14.21 4.29
N GLU A 45 19.77 -14.19 3.67
CA GLU A 45 19.29 -15.27 2.78
C GLU A 45 20.21 -15.48 1.56
N GLU A 46 20.59 -14.40 0.87
CA GLU A 46 21.40 -14.47 -0.34
C GLU A 46 22.87 -14.83 -0.09
N THR A 47 23.41 -14.46 1.07
CA THR A 47 24.85 -14.53 1.31
C THR A 47 25.25 -15.60 2.33
N ALA A 48 24.33 -16.03 3.19
CA ALA A 48 24.56 -16.99 4.28
C ALA A 48 25.91 -16.72 5.01
N PRO A 49 26.08 -15.55 5.67
CA PRO A 49 27.34 -15.19 6.34
C PRO A 49 27.47 -15.94 7.67
N ASP A 50 28.71 -16.21 8.08
CA ASP A 50 29.01 -16.76 9.41
C ASP A 50 28.91 -15.69 10.51
N GLY A 51 29.13 -14.42 10.17
CA GLY A 51 29.06 -13.30 11.10
C GLY A 51 28.57 -12.02 10.42
N VAL A 52 28.02 -11.10 11.20
CA VAL A 52 27.48 -9.83 10.72
C VAL A 52 27.96 -8.68 11.62
N ALA A 53 28.55 -7.66 11.00
CA ALA A 53 28.91 -6.40 11.64
C ALA A 53 28.13 -5.26 11.00
N ILE A 54 27.54 -4.37 11.80
CA ILE A 54 26.77 -3.23 11.30
C ILE A 54 27.41 -1.95 11.83
N ALA A 55 28.03 -1.19 10.92
CA ALA A 55 28.76 0.03 11.25
C ALA A 55 27.85 1.26 11.23
N PHE A 56 27.94 2.10 12.27
CA PHE A 56 27.23 3.37 12.36
C PHE A 56 28.17 4.53 12.64
N ASP A 57 27.87 5.69 12.02
CA ASP A 57 28.55 6.95 12.34
C ASP A 57 28.10 7.51 13.69
N GLN A 58 29.04 8.13 14.39
CA GLN A 58 28.73 8.92 15.58
C GLN A 58 28.59 10.41 15.25
N LYS A 59 27.88 11.15 16.10
CA LYS A 59 27.68 12.60 15.93
C LYS A 59 28.93 13.44 16.17
N ALA A 60 30.01 12.85 16.74
CA ALA A 60 31.26 13.55 17.03
C ALA A 60 32.01 13.91 15.75
N PRO A 61 32.72 15.06 15.72
CA PRO A 61 33.59 15.42 14.60
C PRO A 61 34.71 14.39 14.41
N THR A 62 34.88 13.91 13.18
CA THR A 62 35.92 12.95 12.84
C THR A 62 37.27 13.61 12.59
N PHE A 63 38.33 12.81 12.43
CA PHE A 63 39.67 13.33 12.13
C PHE A 63 39.66 14.11 10.78
N ARG A 64 38.77 13.75 9.81
CA ARG A 64 38.62 14.49 8.55
C ARG A 64 38.08 15.90 8.75
N HIS A 65 37.11 16.07 9.65
CA HIS A 65 36.60 17.40 10.03
C HIS A 65 37.68 18.25 10.70
N LYS A 66 38.57 17.63 11.50
CA LYS A 66 39.72 18.36 12.11
C LYS A 66 40.78 18.73 11.10
N ALA A 67 41.00 17.88 10.07
CA ALA A 67 41.98 18.15 8.99
C ALA A 67 41.50 19.21 8.00
N TYR A 68 40.20 19.27 7.71
CA TYR A 68 39.62 20.19 6.74
C TYR A 68 38.22 20.67 7.16
N ALA A 69 38.14 21.94 7.51
CA ALA A 69 36.88 22.55 7.97
C ALA A 69 35.74 22.56 6.92
N GLY A 70 36.09 22.46 5.64
CA GLY A 70 35.13 22.36 4.54
C GLY A 70 34.51 20.96 4.36
N TYR A 71 35.07 19.94 5.01
CA TYR A 71 34.62 18.58 4.82
C TYR A 71 33.14 18.40 5.23
N LYS A 72 32.32 17.88 4.30
CA LYS A 72 30.86 17.64 4.47
C LYS A 72 30.05 18.89 4.92
N SER A 73 30.60 20.12 4.74
CA SER A 73 29.97 21.37 5.20
C SER A 73 28.65 21.71 4.50
N ASN A 74 28.38 21.12 3.34
CA ASN A 74 27.14 21.30 2.58
C ASN A 74 26.03 20.30 2.98
N ARG A 75 26.31 19.33 3.86
CA ARG A 75 25.33 18.33 4.29
C ARG A 75 24.27 18.96 5.19
N LYS A 76 23.01 18.81 4.78
CA LYS A 76 21.87 19.11 5.65
C LYS A 76 21.79 18.07 6.75
N GLY A 77 21.40 18.46 7.95
CA GLY A 77 21.18 17.53 9.06
C GLY A 77 20.20 16.39 8.67
N MET A 78 20.26 15.29 9.43
CA MET A 78 19.35 14.17 9.27
C MET A 78 17.90 14.63 9.52
N PRO A 79 16.92 14.27 8.66
CA PRO A 79 15.51 14.53 8.92
C PRO A 79 15.08 14.01 10.30
N GLU A 80 14.20 14.74 10.97
CA GLU A 80 13.74 14.36 12.31
C GLU A 80 13.08 12.97 12.32
N GLU A 81 12.31 12.66 11.29
CA GLU A 81 11.65 11.38 11.09
C GLU A 81 12.62 10.20 10.98
N LEU A 82 13.82 10.44 10.47
CA LEU A 82 14.88 9.42 10.38
C LEU A 82 15.70 9.38 11.68
N ALA A 83 15.96 10.54 12.28
CA ALA A 83 16.71 10.66 13.52
C ALA A 83 16.03 9.93 14.70
N GLN A 84 14.69 9.88 14.71
CA GLN A 84 13.90 9.12 15.69
C GLN A 84 14.04 7.60 15.52
N GLN A 85 14.18 7.12 14.27
CA GLN A 85 14.26 5.70 13.98
C GLN A 85 15.63 5.09 14.26
N MET A 86 16.71 5.88 14.16
CA MET A 86 18.07 5.37 14.26
C MET A 86 18.38 4.68 15.60
N PRO A 87 18.18 5.31 16.79
CA PRO A 87 18.48 4.66 18.07
C PRO A 87 17.60 3.43 18.33
N VAL A 88 16.37 3.44 17.83
CA VAL A 88 15.46 2.28 17.94
C VAL A 88 15.95 1.12 17.09
N LEU A 89 16.43 1.39 15.87
CA LEU A 89 17.03 0.39 15.01
C LEU A 89 18.30 -0.20 15.62
N GLU A 90 19.21 0.64 16.12
CA GLU A 90 20.47 0.18 16.73
C GLU A 90 20.19 -0.76 17.90
N GLN A 91 19.25 -0.41 18.78
CA GLN A 91 18.86 -1.26 19.89
C GLN A 91 18.20 -2.57 19.43
N LEU A 92 17.28 -2.48 18.47
CA LEU A 92 16.60 -3.65 17.90
C LEU A 92 17.59 -4.64 17.27
N LEU A 93 18.63 -4.14 16.58
CA LEU A 93 19.67 -5.00 16.02
C LEU A 93 20.45 -5.75 17.09
N VAL A 94 20.75 -5.10 18.23
CA VAL A 94 21.39 -5.73 19.38
C VAL A 94 20.45 -6.79 19.98
N ASP A 95 19.17 -6.47 20.16
CA ASP A 95 18.17 -7.39 20.70
C ASP A 95 17.96 -8.60 19.77
N LEU A 96 18.13 -8.43 18.45
CA LEU A 96 18.16 -9.50 17.45
C LEU A 96 19.44 -10.35 17.44
N GLY A 97 20.42 -10.01 18.30
CA GLY A 97 21.70 -10.73 18.42
C GLY A 97 22.78 -10.29 17.41
N TYR A 98 22.58 -9.16 16.70
CA TYR A 98 23.60 -8.60 15.81
C TYR A 98 24.46 -7.58 16.54
N ARG A 99 25.72 -7.50 16.13
CA ARG A 99 26.66 -6.54 16.70
C ARG A 99 26.69 -5.25 15.89
N THR A 100 26.33 -4.14 16.54
CA THR A 100 26.53 -2.79 16.03
C THR A 100 27.89 -2.28 16.42
N VAL A 101 28.57 -1.52 15.55
CA VAL A 101 29.90 -0.98 15.76
C VAL A 101 29.92 0.49 15.43
N SER A 102 30.40 1.30 16.36
CA SER A 102 30.68 2.72 16.14
C SER A 102 31.96 3.12 16.86
N CYS A 103 32.65 4.17 16.39
CA CYS A 103 33.89 4.61 17.02
C CYS A 103 33.98 6.14 16.99
N GLU A 104 34.14 6.79 18.14
CA GLU A 104 34.24 8.23 18.25
C GLU A 104 35.42 8.77 17.47
N GLY A 105 35.20 9.79 16.66
CA GLY A 105 36.22 10.42 15.82
C GLY A 105 36.54 9.69 14.52
N TRP A 106 35.86 8.57 14.22
CA TRP A 106 35.98 7.77 13.00
C TRP A 106 34.61 7.69 12.28
N GLU A 107 34.66 7.42 10.98
CA GLU A 107 33.47 7.20 10.19
C GLU A 107 33.15 5.70 10.04
N ALA A 108 31.90 5.37 9.73
CA ALA A 108 31.50 3.98 9.45
C ALA A 108 32.36 3.34 8.36
N ASP A 109 32.73 4.08 7.32
CA ASP A 109 33.61 3.61 6.25
C ASP A 109 34.97 3.11 6.78
N ASP A 110 35.54 3.79 7.79
CA ASP A 110 36.81 3.38 8.40
C ASP A 110 36.65 2.08 9.22
N ILE A 111 35.47 1.87 9.78
CA ILE A 111 35.10 0.59 10.43
C ILE A 111 35.03 -0.52 9.38
N LEU A 112 34.35 -0.28 8.25
CA LEU A 112 34.32 -1.21 7.11
C LEU A 112 35.76 -1.55 6.65
N GLY A 113 36.60 -0.52 6.50
CA GLY A 113 38.01 -0.66 6.12
C GLY A 113 38.82 -1.52 7.11
N THR A 114 38.62 -1.31 8.41
CA THR A 114 39.31 -2.02 9.47
C THR A 114 38.93 -3.49 9.52
N LEU A 115 37.62 -3.80 9.47
CA LEU A 115 37.14 -5.19 9.45
C LEU A 115 37.53 -5.91 8.16
N SER A 116 37.49 -5.24 7.00
CA SER A 116 38.02 -5.76 5.73
C SER A 116 39.48 -6.16 5.83
N ALA A 117 40.30 -5.27 6.43
CA ALA A 117 41.72 -5.56 6.63
C ALA A 117 41.97 -6.75 7.60
N GLN A 118 41.12 -6.85 8.62
CA GLN A 118 41.20 -7.98 9.56
C GLN A 118 40.82 -9.31 8.89
N CYS A 119 39.74 -9.33 8.12
CA CYS A 119 39.39 -10.52 7.32
C CYS A 119 40.53 -10.94 6.42
N GLN A 120 41.21 -10.00 5.78
CA GLN A 120 42.36 -10.28 4.92
C GLN A 120 43.52 -10.90 5.73
N ARG A 121 43.79 -10.41 6.94
CA ARG A 121 44.84 -10.93 7.83
C ARG A 121 44.57 -12.37 8.28
N GLU A 122 43.30 -12.68 8.57
CA GLU A 122 42.87 -13.99 9.05
C GLU A 122 42.51 -14.99 7.92
N GLY A 123 42.60 -14.57 6.67
CA GLY A 123 42.20 -15.40 5.52
C GLY A 123 40.67 -15.63 5.42
N ALA A 124 39.90 -14.76 6.05
CA ALA A 124 38.44 -14.77 6.00
C ALA A 124 37.95 -13.98 4.76
N GLN A 125 36.73 -14.27 4.33
CA GLN A 125 36.04 -13.48 3.30
C GLN A 125 35.25 -12.35 3.93
N CYS A 126 35.31 -11.16 3.33
CA CYS A 126 34.54 -9.99 3.69
C CYS A 126 33.57 -9.60 2.56
N LEU A 127 32.30 -9.48 2.88
CA LEU A 127 31.32 -8.90 1.97
C LEU A 127 30.81 -7.59 2.57
N ILE A 128 31.11 -6.47 1.94
CA ILE A 128 30.62 -5.13 2.36
C ILE A 128 29.32 -4.83 1.61
N ALA A 129 28.26 -4.45 2.34
CA ALA A 129 26.99 -3.97 1.77
C ALA A 129 26.84 -2.48 2.08
N THR A 130 26.84 -1.65 1.04
CA THR A 130 26.76 -0.19 1.16
C THR A 130 26.11 0.45 -0.09
N GLY A 131 25.68 1.69 0.03
CA GLY A 131 25.32 2.56 -1.11
C GLY A 131 26.43 3.53 -1.51
N ASP A 132 27.55 3.53 -0.77
CA ASP A 132 28.67 4.45 -1.02
C ASP A 132 29.72 3.82 -1.94
N ARG A 133 30.07 4.56 -3.01
CA ARG A 133 31.09 4.11 -3.97
C ARG A 133 32.49 4.18 -3.42
N ASP A 134 32.73 4.95 -2.37
CA ASP A 134 34.07 5.08 -1.79
C ASP A 134 34.55 3.76 -1.21
N SER A 135 33.63 2.94 -0.71
CA SER A 135 33.95 1.58 -0.23
C SER A 135 34.52 0.65 -1.32
N LEU A 136 34.40 0.99 -2.62
CA LEU A 136 35.00 0.21 -3.72
C LEU A 136 36.54 0.13 -3.62
N GLN A 137 37.18 1.11 -2.98
CA GLN A 137 38.61 1.09 -2.69
C GLN A 137 39.06 -0.06 -1.77
N LEU A 138 38.07 -0.67 -1.03
CA LEU A 138 38.34 -1.77 -0.09
C LEU A 138 38.35 -3.13 -0.77
N VAL A 139 37.91 -3.21 -2.01
CA VAL A 139 37.87 -4.48 -2.79
C VAL A 139 39.26 -5.08 -2.90
N SER A 140 39.35 -6.40 -2.66
CA SER A 140 40.58 -7.15 -2.69
C SER A 140 40.32 -8.63 -3.07
N GLY A 141 41.31 -9.49 -2.96
CA GLY A 141 41.12 -10.93 -3.16
C GLY A 141 40.21 -11.59 -2.11
N SER A 142 40.08 -10.98 -0.94
CA SER A 142 39.24 -11.48 0.18
C SER A 142 38.01 -10.60 0.44
N THR A 143 37.92 -9.39 -0.13
CA THR A 143 36.83 -8.44 0.10
C THR A 143 36.11 -8.12 -1.19
N SER A 144 34.79 -8.30 -1.20
CA SER A 144 33.88 -7.85 -2.26
C SER A 144 32.93 -6.79 -1.72
N VAL A 145 32.49 -5.89 -2.58
CA VAL A 145 31.51 -4.82 -2.23
C VAL A 145 30.23 -5.01 -3.01
N ARG A 146 29.14 -5.16 -2.29
CA ARG A 146 27.79 -5.14 -2.84
C ARG A 146 27.25 -3.72 -2.78
N LEU A 147 27.43 -3.04 -3.91
CA LEU A 147 27.06 -1.63 -4.05
C LEU A 147 25.60 -1.50 -4.48
N ALA A 148 24.81 -0.86 -3.65
CA ALA A 148 23.43 -0.52 -3.96
C ALA A 148 23.35 0.91 -4.52
N THR A 149 22.94 1.05 -5.77
CA THR A 149 22.80 2.35 -6.46
C THR A 149 21.36 2.57 -6.90
N THR A 150 21.02 3.79 -7.30
CA THR A 150 19.76 4.11 -7.94
C THR A 150 20.06 4.63 -9.34
N LYS A 151 19.69 3.87 -10.38
CA LYS A 151 19.78 4.33 -11.77
C LYS A 151 18.37 4.56 -12.32
N PHE A 152 18.11 5.74 -12.85
CA PHE A 152 16.80 6.10 -13.41
C PHE A 152 15.61 5.87 -12.46
N GLY A 153 15.80 6.18 -11.17
CA GLY A 153 14.75 6.05 -10.15
C GLY A 153 14.49 4.61 -9.66
N GLN A 154 15.36 3.66 -10.06
CA GLN A 154 15.20 2.26 -9.64
C GLN A 154 16.42 1.72 -8.89
N PRO A 155 16.25 0.91 -7.85
CA PRO A 155 17.35 0.28 -7.14
C PRO A 155 18.06 -0.73 -8.03
N GLN A 156 19.37 -0.60 -8.14
CA GLN A 156 20.25 -1.55 -8.80
C GLN A 156 21.33 -1.96 -7.81
N VAL A 157 21.61 -3.24 -7.73
CA VAL A 157 22.69 -3.79 -6.91
C VAL A 157 23.73 -4.41 -7.82
N THR A 158 25.00 -4.07 -7.60
CA THR A 158 26.12 -4.63 -8.34
C THR A 158 27.13 -5.17 -7.34
N LEU A 159 27.58 -6.40 -7.55
CA LEU A 159 28.68 -6.98 -6.78
C LEU A 159 29.99 -6.59 -7.48
N TYR A 160 30.89 -5.95 -6.73
CA TYR A 160 32.22 -5.56 -7.18
C TYR A 160 33.27 -6.46 -6.55
N ASP A 161 34.01 -7.10 -7.39
CA ASP A 161 35.30 -7.71 -7.15
C ASP A 161 36.39 -6.96 -7.92
N VAL A 162 37.64 -7.42 -7.84
CA VAL A 162 38.77 -6.78 -8.54
C VAL A 162 38.55 -6.75 -10.05
N ALA A 163 38.03 -7.83 -10.63
CA ALA A 163 37.78 -7.93 -12.06
C ALA A 163 36.72 -6.93 -12.52
N LYS A 164 35.62 -6.78 -11.76
CA LYS A 164 34.54 -5.83 -12.07
C LYS A 164 34.98 -4.38 -11.96
N ILE A 165 35.85 -4.04 -11.01
CA ILE A 165 36.44 -2.68 -10.94
C ILE A 165 37.33 -2.43 -12.15
N GLN A 166 38.16 -3.40 -12.55
CA GLN A 166 38.99 -3.28 -13.74
C GLN A 166 38.14 -3.11 -15.02
N GLU A 167 37.03 -3.83 -15.13
CA GLU A 167 36.09 -3.71 -16.24
C GLU A 167 35.42 -2.32 -16.30
N ASP A 168 34.89 -1.82 -15.17
CA ASP A 168 34.09 -0.60 -15.14
C ASP A 168 34.94 0.68 -15.11
N TYR A 169 36.11 0.64 -14.49
CA TYR A 169 36.94 1.84 -14.23
C TYR A 169 38.32 1.78 -14.92
N GLY A 170 38.78 0.62 -15.36
CA GLY A 170 40.08 0.44 -15.99
C GLY A 170 41.27 0.59 -15.04
N VAL A 171 41.07 0.49 -13.73
CA VAL A 171 42.06 0.71 -12.67
C VAL A 171 41.90 -0.33 -11.56
N THR A 172 42.89 -0.43 -10.70
CA THR A 172 42.82 -1.26 -9.49
C THR A 172 41.93 -0.60 -8.43
N PRO A 173 41.38 -1.36 -7.47
CA PRO A 173 40.55 -0.79 -6.39
C PRO A 173 41.25 0.38 -5.65
N ARG A 174 42.53 0.25 -5.33
CA ARG A 174 43.28 1.29 -4.62
C ARG A 174 43.42 2.58 -5.45
N GLN A 175 43.57 2.47 -6.77
CA GLN A 175 43.65 3.62 -7.67
C GLN A 175 42.38 4.46 -7.75
N LEU A 176 41.24 3.97 -7.24
CA LEU A 176 40.02 4.79 -7.09
C LEU A 176 40.23 5.97 -6.13
N ILE A 177 41.13 5.81 -5.13
CA ILE A 177 41.52 6.92 -4.25
C ILE A 177 42.28 7.99 -5.02
N ASP A 178 43.21 7.57 -5.91
CA ASP A 178 43.96 8.44 -6.77
C ASP A 178 43.06 9.24 -7.74
N ILE A 179 42.04 8.56 -8.30
CA ILE A 179 41.04 9.23 -9.13
C ILE A 179 40.28 10.26 -8.32
N LYS A 180 39.80 9.89 -7.09
CA LYS A 180 39.09 10.78 -6.21
C LYS A 180 39.95 12.00 -5.79
N ALA A 181 41.21 11.79 -5.56
CA ALA A 181 42.18 12.87 -5.22
C ALA A 181 42.28 13.95 -6.34
N ILE A 182 42.20 13.53 -7.62
CA ILE A 182 42.25 14.47 -8.75
C ILE A 182 40.88 15.07 -9.04
N GLN A 183 39.82 14.27 -9.13
CA GLN A 183 38.48 14.77 -9.51
C GLN A 183 37.78 15.55 -8.39
N GLY A 184 38.17 15.31 -7.11
CA GLY A 184 37.43 15.79 -5.94
C GLY A 184 36.10 15.09 -5.72
N ASP A 185 35.35 15.57 -4.73
CA ASP A 185 34.00 15.12 -4.45
C ASP A 185 33.11 16.26 -3.96
N SER A 186 32.13 16.63 -4.77
CA SER A 186 31.23 17.73 -4.43
C SER A 186 30.24 17.35 -3.32
N SER A 187 29.96 16.06 -3.10
CA SER A 187 29.05 15.59 -2.04
C SER A 187 29.68 15.72 -0.66
N ASP A 188 30.99 15.55 -0.57
CA ASP A 188 31.77 15.64 0.66
C ASP A 188 32.63 16.90 0.76
N CYS A 189 32.46 17.82 -0.22
CA CYS A 189 33.25 19.05 -0.31
C CYS A 189 34.76 18.80 -0.40
N ILE A 190 35.20 17.69 -1.00
CA ILE A 190 36.60 17.38 -1.25
C ILE A 190 37.05 18.13 -2.50
N PRO A 191 38.09 19.00 -2.42
CA PRO A 191 38.37 20.02 -3.45
C PRO A 191 38.88 19.47 -4.77
N GLY A 192 39.72 18.43 -4.78
CA GLY A 192 40.35 17.90 -5.97
C GLY A 192 41.23 18.90 -6.72
N VAL A 193 41.49 18.63 -8.00
CA VAL A 193 42.22 19.52 -8.95
C VAL A 193 41.19 20.33 -9.74
N ALA A 194 41.24 21.63 -9.59
CA ALA A 194 40.30 22.54 -10.23
C ALA A 194 40.28 22.36 -11.77
N GLY A 195 39.08 22.06 -12.30
CA GLY A 195 38.85 21.92 -13.74
C GLY A 195 39.25 20.55 -14.35
N ILE A 196 39.52 19.53 -13.54
CA ILE A 196 39.70 18.16 -13.98
C ILE A 196 38.52 17.32 -13.41
N GLY A 197 37.65 16.86 -14.28
CA GLY A 197 36.51 16.00 -13.89
C GLY A 197 36.82 14.50 -13.96
N PRO A 198 35.81 13.64 -13.70
CA PRO A 198 35.97 12.17 -13.57
C PRO A 198 36.68 11.51 -14.75
N LYS A 199 36.33 11.90 -15.99
CA LYS A 199 36.97 11.36 -17.21
C LYS A 199 38.47 11.68 -17.27
N GLY A 200 38.83 12.94 -17.04
CA GLY A 200 40.23 13.34 -17.08
C GLY A 200 41.06 12.75 -15.94
N ALA A 201 40.49 12.65 -14.75
CA ALA A 201 41.10 11.98 -13.60
C ALA A 201 41.35 10.50 -13.89
N GLY A 202 40.33 9.80 -14.42
CA GLY A 202 40.47 8.39 -14.81
C GLY A 202 41.55 8.15 -15.86
N GLU A 203 41.58 8.96 -16.93
CA GLU A 203 42.62 8.89 -17.99
C GLU A 203 44.05 9.10 -17.46
N LEU A 204 44.21 10.05 -16.51
CA LEU A 204 45.50 10.32 -15.89
C LEU A 204 45.97 9.14 -15.03
N ILE A 205 45.09 8.56 -14.20
CA ILE A 205 45.47 7.46 -13.34
C ILE A 205 45.68 6.16 -14.13
N GLN A 206 44.87 5.88 -15.16
CA GLN A 206 45.09 4.77 -16.08
C GLN A 206 46.47 4.85 -16.78
N LYS A 207 46.90 6.06 -17.16
CA LYS A 207 48.15 6.30 -17.87
C LYS A 207 49.38 6.30 -16.94
N PHE A 208 49.29 6.93 -15.78
CA PHE A 208 50.41 7.23 -14.91
C PHE A 208 50.40 6.50 -13.56
N GLY A 209 49.36 5.78 -13.24
CA GLY A 209 49.24 4.86 -12.11
C GLY A 209 48.84 5.49 -10.79
N SER A 210 49.40 6.60 -10.34
CA SER A 210 49.06 7.23 -9.07
C SER A 210 49.26 8.74 -9.05
N VAL A 211 48.54 9.41 -8.14
CA VAL A 211 48.70 10.84 -7.86
C VAL A 211 50.14 11.16 -7.43
N GLN A 212 50.76 10.33 -6.61
CA GLN A 212 52.15 10.52 -6.19
C GLN A 212 53.08 10.52 -7.38
N TYR A 213 52.99 9.52 -8.30
CA TYR A 213 53.81 9.48 -9.49
C TYR A 213 53.62 10.70 -10.40
N ILE A 214 52.36 11.15 -10.55
CA ILE A 214 52.04 12.33 -11.34
C ILE A 214 52.75 13.58 -10.81
N TYR A 215 52.77 13.82 -9.48
CA TYR A 215 53.42 15.00 -8.90
C TYR A 215 54.93 14.87 -8.79
N ASP A 216 55.50 13.68 -8.68
CA ASP A 216 56.93 13.46 -8.65
C ASP A 216 57.56 13.67 -10.04
N HIS A 217 56.82 13.43 -11.14
CA HIS A 217 57.29 13.50 -12.51
C HIS A 217 56.55 14.54 -13.35
N LEU A 218 55.88 15.54 -12.72
CA LEU A 218 54.92 16.42 -13.39
C LEU A 218 55.49 17.13 -14.63
N GLU A 219 56.76 17.56 -14.58
CA GLU A 219 57.40 18.23 -15.69
C GLU A 219 57.71 17.31 -16.87
N GLU A 220 57.89 15.99 -16.61
CA GLU A 220 58.27 14.99 -17.58
C GLU A 220 57.03 14.34 -18.28
N LEU A 221 55.83 14.53 -17.70
CA LEU A 221 54.63 13.88 -18.19
C LEU A 221 54.27 14.35 -19.60
N ASP A 222 53.95 13.42 -20.45
CA ASP A 222 53.41 13.68 -21.81
C ASP A 222 51.91 13.98 -21.73
N ILE A 223 51.57 15.17 -21.29
CA ILE A 223 50.20 15.71 -21.18
C ILE A 223 50.18 17.20 -21.66
N LYS A 224 48.98 17.66 -21.98
CA LYS A 224 48.80 19.05 -22.47
C LYS A 224 49.32 20.09 -21.44
N PRO A 225 50.00 21.17 -21.87
CA PRO A 225 50.50 22.21 -20.95
C PRO A 225 49.43 22.76 -19.99
N ALA A 226 48.20 22.96 -20.48
CA ALA A 226 47.11 23.42 -19.64
C ALA A 226 46.72 22.40 -18.53
N MET A 227 46.94 21.13 -18.77
CA MET A 227 46.70 20.09 -17.78
C MET A 227 47.80 20.07 -16.71
N LYS A 228 49.07 20.24 -17.13
CA LYS A 228 50.22 20.41 -16.21
C LYS A 228 50.00 21.58 -15.28
N GLN A 229 49.58 22.72 -15.85
CA GLN A 229 49.33 23.92 -15.04
C GLN A 229 48.22 23.74 -14.02
N LYS A 230 47.14 23.06 -14.38
CA LYS A 230 46.03 22.73 -13.43
C LYS A 230 46.52 21.86 -12.30
N LEU A 231 47.29 20.81 -12.60
CA LEU A 231 47.87 19.90 -11.61
C LEU A 231 48.84 20.67 -10.70
N ALA A 232 49.76 21.47 -11.26
CA ALA A 232 50.71 22.26 -10.50
C ALA A 232 50.04 23.25 -9.53
N ASN A 233 49.01 23.95 -9.99
CA ASN A 233 48.29 24.95 -9.18
C ASN A 233 47.43 24.35 -8.05
N SER A 234 47.13 23.02 -8.11
CA SER A 234 46.22 22.35 -7.16
C SER A 234 46.88 21.19 -6.43
N LYS A 235 48.23 21.18 -6.37
CA LYS A 235 48.98 20.07 -5.71
C LYS A 235 48.52 19.81 -4.29
N ASP A 236 48.46 20.85 -3.46
CA ASP A 236 48.07 20.72 -2.03
C ASP A 236 46.64 20.23 -1.89
N ASN A 237 45.73 20.72 -2.76
CA ASN A 237 44.36 20.26 -2.78
C ASN A 237 44.23 18.77 -3.18
N ALA A 238 45.03 18.32 -4.16
CA ALA A 238 45.04 16.92 -4.58
C ALA A 238 45.56 16.00 -3.47
N LEU A 239 46.62 16.38 -2.78
CA LEU A 239 47.19 15.61 -1.65
C LEU A 239 46.24 15.59 -0.45
N LEU A 240 45.64 16.73 -0.12
CA LEU A 240 44.56 16.79 0.88
C LEU A 240 43.38 15.90 0.49
N SER A 241 42.95 15.93 -0.75
CA SER A 241 41.84 15.13 -1.26
C SER A 241 42.15 13.64 -1.23
N TYR A 242 43.41 13.25 -1.45
CA TYR A 242 43.85 11.86 -1.30
C TYR A 242 43.72 11.39 0.14
N ASP A 243 44.16 12.20 1.11
CA ASP A 243 44.06 11.87 2.53
C ASP A 243 42.60 11.82 3.01
N LEU A 244 41.78 12.80 2.64
CA LEU A 244 40.35 12.83 3.00
C LEU A 244 39.55 11.69 2.36
N GLY A 245 39.87 11.31 1.10
CA GLY A 245 39.20 10.24 0.36
C GLY A 245 39.66 8.84 0.74
N THR A 246 40.77 8.72 1.48
CA THR A 246 41.29 7.41 1.92
C THR A 246 40.51 6.88 3.10
N ILE A 247 39.96 5.68 2.95
CA ILE A 247 39.34 4.94 4.05
C ILE A 247 40.45 4.31 4.89
N ARG A 248 40.49 4.66 6.16
CA ARG A 248 41.47 4.11 7.13
C ARG A 248 41.12 2.67 7.47
N ARG A 249 42.13 1.88 7.85
CA ARG A 249 42.00 0.44 8.13
C ARG A 249 42.49 0.04 9.51
N ASP A 250 42.56 1.00 10.42
CA ASP A 250 43.18 0.92 11.75
C ASP A 250 42.33 1.62 12.83
N ALA A 251 41.03 1.70 12.62
CA ALA A 251 40.09 2.21 13.62
C ALA A 251 40.20 1.37 14.92
N PRO A 252 40.24 2.01 16.11
CA PRO A 252 40.37 1.29 17.37
C PRO A 252 39.07 0.63 17.82
N ILE A 253 38.66 -0.36 17.06
CA ILE A 253 37.46 -1.18 17.29
C ILE A 253 37.85 -2.62 17.68
N ASP A 254 36.88 -3.39 18.12
CA ASP A 254 37.04 -4.83 18.30
C ASP A 254 37.26 -5.50 16.93
N THR A 255 38.39 -6.17 16.77
CA THR A 255 38.79 -6.85 15.55
C THR A 255 38.73 -8.38 15.65
N ASP A 256 38.29 -8.95 16.78
CA ASP A 256 38.06 -10.39 16.88
C ASP A 256 36.81 -10.77 16.06
N LEU A 257 37.02 -11.45 14.95
CA LEU A 257 35.92 -11.80 14.00
C LEU A 257 34.90 -12.74 14.64
N SER A 258 35.26 -13.52 15.65
CA SER A 258 34.36 -14.44 16.35
C SER A 258 33.26 -13.69 17.12
N HIS A 259 33.51 -12.45 17.51
CA HIS A 259 32.54 -11.61 18.22
C HIS A 259 31.40 -11.08 17.28
N TYR A 260 31.51 -11.27 16.01
CA TYR A 260 30.49 -10.85 15.00
C TYR A 260 29.58 -12.01 14.56
N VAL A 261 29.79 -13.22 15.08
CA VAL A 261 28.80 -14.31 14.94
C VAL A 261 27.53 -13.89 15.67
N LYS A 262 26.39 -14.16 15.04
CA LYS A 262 25.08 -13.80 15.63
C LYS A 262 24.94 -14.43 17.01
N GLY A 263 24.73 -13.60 18.04
CA GLY A 263 24.45 -14.03 19.40
C GLY A 263 22.97 -14.41 19.60
N GLU A 264 22.65 -14.81 20.84
CA GLU A 264 21.25 -15.12 21.20
C GLU A 264 20.36 -13.87 21.20
N GLY A 265 20.95 -12.70 21.53
CA GLY A 265 20.19 -11.46 21.66
C GLY A 265 19.21 -11.48 22.82
N ASP A 266 18.13 -10.68 22.68
CA ASP A 266 16.98 -10.68 23.58
C ASP A 266 15.71 -10.79 22.70
N PRO A 267 15.29 -12.02 22.36
CA PRO A 267 14.14 -12.22 21.47
C PRO A 267 12.85 -11.59 22.01
N GLN A 268 12.70 -11.48 23.32
CA GLN A 268 11.52 -10.89 23.95
C GLN A 268 11.47 -9.39 23.72
N LYS A 269 12.57 -8.66 23.96
CA LYS A 269 12.65 -7.23 23.68
C LYS A 269 12.56 -6.94 22.18
N ALA A 270 13.19 -7.77 21.35
CA ALA A 270 13.09 -7.64 19.91
C ALA A 270 11.62 -7.78 19.45
N THR A 271 10.89 -8.80 19.93
CA THR A 271 9.47 -8.98 19.65
C THR A 271 8.64 -7.81 20.14
N ALA A 272 8.81 -7.37 21.39
CA ALA A 272 8.09 -6.22 21.95
C ALA A 272 8.33 -4.94 21.14
N THR A 273 9.56 -4.69 20.71
CA THR A 273 9.91 -3.54 19.88
C THR A 273 9.26 -3.65 18.50
N MET A 274 9.30 -4.81 17.85
CA MET A 274 8.68 -5.01 16.54
C MET A 274 7.14 -4.89 16.60
N VAL A 275 6.51 -5.40 17.65
CA VAL A 275 5.06 -5.25 17.89
C VAL A 275 4.71 -3.77 18.07
N LYS A 276 5.45 -3.05 18.92
CA LYS A 276 5.27 -1.59 19.13
C LYS A 276 5.40 -0.81 17.82
N LEU A 277 6.29 -1.22 16.94
CA LEU A 277 6.51 -0.61 15.63
C LEU A 277 5.58 -1.15 14.54
N GLU A 278 4.66 -2.04 14.86
CA GLU A 278 3.73 -2.70 13.92
C GLU A 278 4.45 -3.44 12.77
N LEU A 279 5.64 -4.02 13.05
CA LEU A 279 6.48 -4.75 12.08
C LEU A 279 6.19 -6.25 12.04
N PHE A 280 4.94 -6.65 12.19
CA PHE A 280 4.49 -8.05 12.30
C PHE A 280 4.99 -8.96 11.18
N SER A 281 4.99 -8.49 9.94
CA SER A 281 5.45 -9.26 8.77
C SER A 281 6.94 -9.62 8.78
N LEU A 282 7.71 -9.08 9.70
CA LEU A 282 9.14 -9.35 9.85
C LEU A 282 9.46 -10.31 10.98
N LEU A 283 8.54 -10.58 11.91
CA LEU A 283 8.79 -11.44 13.07
C LEU A 283 9.30 -12.82 12.65
N ASP A 284 8.56 -13.53 11.84
CA ASP A 284 8.94 -14.86 11.34
C ASP A 284 10.28 -14.87 10.62
N LYS A 285 10.59 -13.80 9.86
CA LYS A 285 11.84 -13.68 9.11
C LYS A 285 13.08 -13.61 9.99
N PHE A 286 12.91 -13.15 11.23
CA PHE A 286 13.98 -13.11 12.23
C PHE A 286 13.88 -14.24 13.27
N GLY A 287 12.97 -15.20 13.08
CA GLY A 287 12.75 -16.32 13.98
C GLY A 287 12.13 -15.90 15.33
N LEU A 288 11.38 -14.78 15.31
CA LEU A 288 10.64 -14.29 16.47
C LEU A 288 9.18 -14.75 16.41
N SER A 289 8.62 -15.03 17.56
CA SER A 289 7.21 -15.40 17.73
C SER A 289 6.53 -14.44 18.69
N LEU A 290 5.28 -14.09 18.41
CA LEU A 290 4.45 -13.26 19.29
C LEU A 290 4.23 -13.93 20.65
N ASN A 291 4.35 -15.26 20.74
CA ASN A 291 4.27 -16.03 21.97
C ASN A 291 5.44 -15.78 22.96
N ALA A 292 6.50 -15.12 22.54
CA ALA A 292 7.69 -14.88 23.35
C ALA A 292 7.60 -13.63 24.25
N GLN A 293 6.46 -12.93 24.32
CA GLN A 293 6.31 -11.78 25.21
C GLN A 293 6.15 -12.22 26.66
N PRO A 294 7.04 -11.81 27.58
CA PRO A 294 6.72 -11.88 28.99
C PRO A 294 5.80 -10.71 29.33
N GLN A 295 4.67 -10.99 29.88
CA GLN A 295 4.03 -10.03 30.76
C GLN A 295 4.94 -9.93 32.01
N GLU A 296 5.53 -8.76 32.24
CA GLU A 296 6.45 -8.53 33.37
C GLU A 296 5.84 -8.85 34.76
N ASP A 297 4.54 -9.15 34.89
CA ASP A 297 3.82 -9.46 36.12
C ASP A 297 2.66 -10.45 35.99
N ALA A 298 2.50 -11.19 34.89
CA ALA A 298 1.48 -12.25 34.86
C ALA A 298 2.08 -13.62 35.16
N PRO A 299 1.51 -14.39 36.10
CA PRO A 299 1.87 -15.80 36.24
C PRO A 299 1.67 -16.49 34.90
N ALA A 300 2.62 -17.36 34.51
CA ALA A 300 2.49 -18.17 33.31
C ALA A 300 1.08 -18.77 33.29
N ALA A 301 0.30 -18.44 32.24
CA ALA A 301 -1.06 -18.92 32.14
C ALA A 301 -1.00 -20.45 32.17
N GLU A 302 -1.61 -21.06 33.20
CA GLU A 302 -1.72 -22.51 33.25
C GLU A 302 -2.40 -22.97 31.96
N ARG A 303 -1.82 -23.99 31.31
CA ARG A 303 -2.36 -24.54 30.06
C ARG A 303 -3.80 -24.98 30.33
N PRO A 304 -4.81 -24.43 29.63
CA PRO A 304 -6.19 -24.82 29.82
C PRO A 304 -6.38 -26.32 29.59
N GLY A 305 -7.35 -26.95 30.31
CA GLY A 305 -7.73 -28.33 30.05
C GLY A 305 -8.29 -28.44 28.62
N LEU A 306 -7.86 -29.46 27.85
CA LEU A 306 -8.35 -29.73 26.51
C LEU A 306 -9.34 -30.91 26.53
N LYS A 307 -10.51 -30.72 25.93
CA LYS A 307 -11.48 -31.79 25.66
C LYS A 307 -11.74 -31.85 24.15
N GLU A 308 -11.72 -33.05 23.60
CA GLU A 308 -11.94 -33.29 22.18
C GLU A 308 -13.24 -34.09 21.98
N TYR A 309 -13.98 -33.74 20.93
CA TYR A 309 -15.24 -34.33 20.59
C TYR A 309 -15.24 -34.72 19.10
N GLU A 310 -15.66 -35.98 18.84
CA GLU A 310 -15.81 -36.47 17.45
C GLU A 310 -17.03 -35.84 16.76
N ASP A 311 -18.07 -35.51 17.55
CA ASP A 311 -19.25 -34.77 17.09
C ASP A 311 -19.63 -33.65 18.09
N GLY A 312 -20.43 -32.69 17.65
CA GLY A 312 -20.76 -31.51 18.45
C GLY A 312 -22.01 -31.67 19.35
N ALA A 313 -22.72 -32.77 19.27
CA ALA A 313 -23.99 -32.95 19.98
C ALA A 313 -23.89 -32.76 21.51
N PRO A 314 -22.83 -33.25 22.19
CA PRO A 314 -22.65 -33.03 23.63
C PRO A 314 -22.40 -31.55 24.01
N LEU A 315 -21.91 -30.72 23.07
CA LEU A 315 -21.59 -29.31 23.34
C LEU A 315 -22.83 -28.40 23.32
N LEU A 316 -23.86 -28.74 22.53
CA LEU A 316 -25.03 -27.87 22.38
C LEU A 316 -25.72 -27.53 23.70
N PRO A 317 -26.03 -28.51 24.60
CA PRO A 317 -26.66 -28.21 25.88
C PRO A 317 -25.77 -27.33 26.77
N MET A 318 -24.47 -27.54 26.76
CA MET A 318 -23.51 -26.72 27.51
C MET A 318 -23.52 -25.25 27.02
N LEU A 319 -23.54 -25.06 25.69
CA LEU A 319 -23.54 -23.72 25.08
C LEU A 319 -24.91 -23.03 25.28
N GLU A 320 -26.02 -23.80 25.28
CA GLU A 320 -27.35 -23.27 25.57
C GLU A 320 -27.46 -22.83 27.03
N ASP A 321 -26.90 -23.60 27.98
CA ASP A 321 -26.89 -23.26 29.41
C ASP A 321 -26.02 -22.01 29.66
N ALA A 322 -24.90 -21.88 28.94
CA ALA A 322 -24.03 -20.68 28.96
C ALA A 322 -24.69 -19.45 28.33
N GLY A 323 -25.61 -19.64 27.37
CA GLY A 323 -26.22 -18.56 26.57
C GLY A 323 -25.25 -17.86 25.62
N GLU A 324 -24.03 -18.39 25.51
CA GLU A 324 -22.98 -17.83 24.63
C GLU A 324 -21.99 -18.90 24.16
N ALA A 325 -21.36 -18.65 23.05
CA ALA A 325 -20.28 -19.44 22.49
C ALA A 325 -19.14 -18.51 22.05
N ILE A 326 -18.02 -18.65 22.70
CA ILE A 326 -16.78 -17.95 22.33
C ILE A 326 -15.88 -18.99 21.68
N PHE A 327 -15.54 -18.81 20.39
CA PHE A 327 -14.86 -19.87 19.64
C PHE A 327 -14.00 -19.32 18.50
N TYR A 328 -13.04 -20.14 18.07
CA TYR A 328 -12.24 -19.97 16.87
C TYR A 328 -12.59 -21.06 15.85
N ALA A 329 -12.71 -20.70 14.57
CA ALA A 329 -12.98 -21.62 13.48
C ALA A 329 -11.69 -21.89 12.69
N GLN A 330 -11.26 -23.14 12.64
CA GLN A 330 -10.11 -23.57 11.86
C GLN A 330 -10.54 -23.97 10.45
N TRP A 331 -9.87 -23.38 9.46
CA TRP A 331 -10.10 -23.68 8.04
C TRP A 331 -8.87 -24.34 7.43
N GLU A 332 -9.09 -25.36 6.62
CA GLU A 332 -8.02 -26.01 5.84
C GLU A 332 -8.49 -26.22 4.39
N ASN A 333 -7.73 -25.67 3.41
CA ASN A 333 -8.08 -25.72 2.00
C ASN A 333 -9.52 -25.26 1.68
N GLY A 334 -10.01 -24.25 2.39
CA GLY A 334 -11.36 -23.71 2.21
C GLY A 334 -12.49 -24.51 2.87
N ALA A 335 -12.17 -25.60 3.57
CA ALA A 335 -13.13 -26.39 4.34
C ALA A 335 -13.00 -26.12 5.85
N LEU A 336 -14.12 -26.06 6.56
CA LEU A 336 -14.15 -25.96 8.01
C LEU A 336 -13.69 -27.29 8.62
N LYS A 337 -12.53 -27.28 9.29
CA LYS A 337 -11.89 -28.46 9.87
C LYS A 337 -12.35 -28.69 11.31
N SER A 338 -12.28 -27.66 12.14
CA SER A 338 -12.67 -27.74 13.54
C SER A 338 -13.21 -26.42 14.07
N LEU A 339 -13.98 -26.50 15.15
CA LEU A 339 -14.34 -25.38 16.00
C LEU A 339 -13.69 -25.58 17.37
N VAL A 340 -13.04 -24.53 17.87
CA VAL A 340 -12.35 -24.54 19.17
C VAL A 340 -13.07 -23.55 20.08
N PHE A 341 -13.86 -24.08 21.01
CA PHE A 341 -14.63 -23.31 21.98
C PHE A 341 -13.83 -23.10 23.26
N SER A 342 -13.99 -21.95 23.89
CA SER A 342 -13.52 -21.67 25.24
C SER A 342 -14.69 -21.55 26.19
N HIS A 343 -14.69 -22.33 27.27
CA HIS A 343 -15.74 -22.31 28.29
C HIS A 343 -15.18 -22.61 29.69
N LYS A 344 -15.39 -21.69 30.63
CA LYS A 344 -14.97 -21.83 32.05
C LYS A 344 -13.51 -22.25 32.25
N GLY A 345 -12.62 -21.72 31.43
CA GLY A 345 -11.18 -22.00 31.52
C GLY A 345 -10.76 -23.32 30.88
N GLU A 346 -11.64 -24.03 30.19
CA GLU A 346 -11.34 -25.23 29.39
C GLU A 346 -11.48 -24.92 27.89
N VAL A 347 -10.71 -25.63 27.07
CA VAL A 347 -10.78 -25.61 25.62
C VAL A 347 -11.48 -26.85 25.11
N HIS A 348 -12.47 -26.69 24.28
CA HIS A 348 -13.28 -27.77 23.70
C HIS A 348 -13.13 -27.75 22.18
N ARG A 349 -12.43 -28.76 21.62
CA ARG A 349 -12.30 -28.92 20.18
C ARG A 349 -13.31 -29.90 19.62
N VAL A 350 -13.97 -29.54 18.53
CA VAL A 350 -14.91 -30.44 17.84
C VAL A 350 -14.62 -30.41 16.33
N SER A 351 -14.69 -31.59 15.69
CA SER A 351 -14.79 -31.72 14.24
C SER A 351 -16.28 -31.73 13.88
N PRO A 352 -16.82 -30.60 13.41
CA PRO A 352 -18.25 -30.41 13.35
C PRO A 352 -18.88 -31.12 12.15
N ASP A 353 -19.93 -31.92 12.40
CA ASP A 353 -20.80 -32.43 11.35
C ASP A 353 -21.89 -31.41 10.96
N ASP A 354 -22.54 -31.67 9.82
CA ASP A 354 -23.59 -30.80 9.29
C ASP A 354 -24.82 -30.66 10.21
N ALA A 355 -25.16 -31.68 11.00
CA ALA A 355 -26.31 -31.66 11.90
C ALA A 355 -26.03 -30.72 13.08
N PHE A 356 -24.84 -30.84 13.69
CA PHE A 356 -24.40 -29.94 14.75
C PHE A 356 -24.31 -28.49 14.24
N LEU A 357 -23.67 -28.28 13.09
CA LEU A 357 -23.55 -26.93 12.53
C LEU A 357 -24.89 -26.27 12.29
N ARG A 358 -25.85 -26.98 11.70
CA ARG A 358 -27.22 -26.45 11.51
C ARG A 358 -27.89 -26.10 12.82
N ALA A 359 -27.78 -26.98 13.84
CA ALA A 359 -28.35 -26.72 15.14
C ALA A 359 -27.70 -25.54 15.84
N PHE A 360 -26.37 -25.46 15.82
CA PHE A 360 -25.58 -24.38 16.42
C PHE A 360 -25.83 -23.04 15.74
N PHE A 361 -25.78 -23.01 14.39
CA PHE A 361 -25.95 -21.75 13.65
C PHE A 361 -27.35 -21.16 13.82
N LYS A 362 -28.39 -21.98 13.73
CA LYS A 362 -29.79 -21.54 13.88
C LYS A 362 -30.19 -21.13 15.31
N ASN A 363 -29.40 -21.53 16.30
CA ASN A 363 -29.77 -21.26 17.69
C ASN A 363 -29.53 -19.78 18.03
N ASP A 364 -30.58 -19.00 18.10
CA ASP A 364 -30.56 -17.56 18.42
C ASP A 364 -30.38 -17.28 19.93
N ARG A 365 -30.51 -18.31 20.79
CA ARG A 365 -30.29 -18.20 22.25
C ARG A 365 -28.80 -18.24 22.61
N ILE A 366 -27.93 -18.76 21.70
CA ILE A 366 -26.50 -18.83 21.88
C ILE A 366 -25.88 -17.63 21.17
N ARG A 367 -25.42 -16.62 21.94
CA ARG A 367 -24.67 -15.47 21.41
C ARG A 367 -23.30 -15.94 20.95
N LYS A 368 -22.90 -15.59 19.74
CA LYS A 368 -21.67 -16.05 19.09
C LYS A 368 -20.62 -14.98 19.01
N TYR A 369 -19.45 -15.29 19.54
CA TYR A 369 -18.25 -14.46 19.57
C TYR A 369 -17.14 -15.23 18.85
N THR A 370 -16.63 -14.71 17.75
CA THR A 370 -15.65 -15.46 16.95
C THR A 370 -14.75 -14.51 16.15
N HIS A 371 -13.93 -15.08 15.31
CA HIS A 371 -13.04 -14.39 14.40
C HIS A 371 -13.45 -14.68 12.95
N ASP A 372 -13.51 -13.63 12.08
CA ASP A 372 -13.86 -13.72 10.67
C ASP A 372 -15.15 -14.49 10.40
N THR A 373 -16.28 -13.85 10.60
CA THR A 373 -17.62 -14.45 10.51
C THR A 373 -18.07 -14.78 9.09
N LYS A 374 -17.51 -14.12 8.06
CA LYS A 374 -17.96 -14.26 6.68
C LYS A 374 -17.84 -15.69 6.14
N PRO A 375 -16.74 -16.45 6.32
CA PRO A 375 -16.66 -17.86 5.93
C PRO A 375 -17.69 -18.74 6.65
N LEU A 376 -17.97 -18.45 7.92
CA LEU A 376 -18.97 -19.19 8.70
C LEU A 376 -20.40 -18.92 8.18
N HIS A 377 -20.72 -17.68 7.83
CA HIS A 377 -21.98 -17.34 7.15
C HIS A 377 -22.11 -18.08 5.82
N ARG A 378 -21.04 -18.13 5.03
CA ARG A 378 -21.03 -18.89 3.78
C ARG A 378 -21.31 -20.38 4.02
N ARG A 379 -20.65 -20.97 5.02
CA ARG A 379 -20.91 -22.37 5.40
C ARG A 379 -22.36 -22.61 5.84
N ALA A 380 -22.93 -21.67 6.59
CA ALA A 380 -24.35 -21.73 6.99
C ALA A 380 -25.29 -21.70 5.78
N LEU A 381 -25.01 -20.84 4.78
CA LEU A 381 -25.76 -20.77 3.53
C LEU A 381 -25.69 -22.07 2.72
N GLU A 382 -24.51 -22.70 2.65
CA GLU A 382 -24.32 -24.02 2.02
C GLU A 382 -25.18 -25.09 2.70
N LEU A 383 -25.34 -24.99 4.02
CA LEU A 383 -26.22 -25.87 4.83
C LEU A 383 -27.71 -25.48 4.75
N GLY A 384 -28.08 -24.46 4.00
CA GLY A 384 -29.46 -23.97 3.89
C GLY A 384 -29.97 -23.31 5.17
N CYS A 385 -29.10 -22.68 5.96
CA CYS A 385 -29.46 -21.96 7.17
C CYS A 385 -28.70 -20.61 7.26
N LYS A 386 -29.02 -19.85 8.31
CA LYS A 386 -28.35 -18.61 8.69
C LYS A 386 -27.69 -18.79 10.04
N MET A 387 -26.53 -18.20 10.25
CA MET A 387 -25.89 -18.10 11.55
C MET A 387 -26.48 -16.90 12.29
N GLU A 388 -27.25 -17.19 13.33
CA GLU A 388 -27.97 -16.21 14.14
C GLU A 388 -27.17 -15.79 15.37
N ALA A 389 -27.54 -14.65 15.96
CA ALA A 389 -27.04 -14.11 17.22
C ALA A 389 -25.50 -13.90 17.25
N VAL A 390 -24.89 -13.51 16.14
CA VAL A 390 -23.48 -13.07 16.14
C VAL A 390 -23.37 -11.75 16.89
N ARG A 391 -22.42 -11.65 17.84
CA ARG A 391 -22.19 -10.48 18.68
C ARG A 391 -20.81 -9.87 18.50
N MET A 392 -19.81 -10.69 18.20
CA MET A 392 -18.45 -10.24 18.01
C MET A 392 -17.82 -10.94 16.80
N ASP A 393 -17.16 -10.14 16.00
CA ASP A 393 -16.16 -10.55 15.02
C ASP A 393 -14.87 -9.79 15.32
N THR A 394 -13.86 -10.50 15.81
CA THR A 394 -12.62 -9.86 16.26
C THR A 394 -11.82 -9.25 15.12
N ALA A 395 -11.94 -9.78 13.88
CA ALA A 395 -11.29 -9.18 12.71
C ALA A 395 -11.95 -7.84 12.34
N LEU A 396 -13.29 -7.76 12.36
CA LEU A 396 -14.03 -6.52 12.11
C LEU A 396 -13.81 -5.48 13.21
N ALA A 397 -13.77 -5.91 14.47
CA ALA A 397 -13.45 -5.02 15.57
C ALA A 397 -12.03 -4.45 15.46
N GLY A 398 -11.03 -5.28 15.16
CA GLY A 398 -9.65 -4.86 14.91
C GLY A 398 -9.56 -3.87 13.75
N TYR A 399 -10.30 -4.12 12.67
CA TYR A 399 -10.37 -3.20 11.53
C TYR A 399 -10.94 -1.83 11.89
N LEU A 400 -12.01 -1.76 12.67
CA LEU A 400 -12.58 -0.49 13.12
C LEU A 400 -11.61 0.29 13.99
N LEU A 401 -10.87 -0.40 14.86
CA LEU A 401 -9.89 0.19 15.76
C LEU A 401 -8.63 0.68 15.05
N ASN A 402 -8.19 -0.01 13.97
CA ASN A 402 -7.04 0.37 13.16
C ASN A 402 -7.22 0.01 11.67
N PRO A 403 -7.92 0.84 10.87
CA PRO A 403 -8.17 0.54 9.44
C PRO A 403 -6.91 0.62 8.56
N SER A 404 -5.77 0.96 9.12
CA SER A 404 -4.49 1.05 8.40
C SER A 404 -3.58 -0.16 8.64
N ALA A 405 -4.01 -1.11 9.48
CA ALA A 405 -3.26 -2.31 9.77
C ALA A 405 -3.09 -3.21 8.54
N SER A 406 -2.02 -4.00 8.50
CA SER A 406 -1.73 -4.91 7.39
C SER A 406 -2.49 -6.25 7.45
N GLY A 407 -3.16 -6.53 8.55
CA GLY A 407 -3.95 -7.73 8.79
C GLY A 407 -4.62 -7.68 10.15
N TYR A 408 -5.54 -8.59 10.41
CA TYR A 408 -6.35 -8.64 11.62
C TYR A 408 -6.44 -10.07 12.18
N ASP A 409 -5.43 -10.91 11.94
CA ASP A 409 -5.36 -12.25 12.49
C ASP A 409 -5.32 -12.26 14.02
N VAL A 410 -5.76 -13.38 14.62
CA VAL A 410 -5.91 -13.51 16.09
C VAL A 410 -4.59 -13.30 16.80
N GLU A 411 -3.50 -13.84 16.27
CA GLU A 411 -2.17 -13.73 16.89
C GLU A 411 -1.71 -12.28 16.99
N ARG A 412 -1.86 -11.53 15.90
CA ARG A 412 -1.56 -10.11 15.86
C ARG A 412 -2.43 -9.30 16.83
N LEU A 413 -3.76 -9.53 16.80
CA LEU A 413 -4.69 -8.83 17.69
C LEU A 413 -4.38 -9.13 19.16
N CYS A 414 -4.07 -10.39 19.51
CA CYS A 414 -3.63 -10.76 20.87
C CYS A 414 -2.37 -9.96 21.29
N ALA A 415 -1.39 -9.87 20.40
CA ALA A 415 -0.18 -9.10 20.68
C ALA A 415 -0.45 -7.59 20.82
N GLU A 416 -1.29 -7.02 19.93
CA GLU A 416 -1.64 -5.58 19.97
C GLU A 416 -2.41 -5.20 21.23
N TYR A 417 -3.28 -6.10 21.72
CA TYR A 417 -4.13 -5.86 22.89
C TYR A 417 -3.64 -6.52 24.19
N GLY A 418 -2.44 -7.09 24.20
CA GLY A 418 -1.81 -7.65 25.40
C GLY A 418 -2.48 -8.93 25.92
N VAL A 419 -3.11 -9.72 25.04
CA VAL A 419 -3.74 -11.00 25.37
C VAL A 419 -2.73 -12.13 25.21
N ALA A 420 -2.47 -12.87 26.29
CA ALA A 420 -1.56 -14.00 26.24
C ALA A 420 -2.14 -15.17 25.45
N LEU A 421 -1.31 -15.81 24.63
CA LEU A 421 -1.64 -17.07 23.98
C LEU A 421 -1.28 -18.24 24.92
N ALA A 422 -2.07 -19.32 24.87
CA ALA A 422 -1.74 -20.55 25.57
C ALA A 422 -0.53 -21.26 24.91
N ASP A 423 -0.03 -22.33 25.54
CA ASP A 423 1.12 -23.09 25.05
C ASP A 423 0.70 -24.49 24.59
N PHE A 424 -0.17 -24.55 23.59
CA PHE A 424 -0.48 -25.79 22.87
C PHE A 424 0.46 -25.90 21.64
N GLU A 425 0.74 -27.13 21.23
CA GLU A 425 1.53 -27.39 20.02
C GLU A 425 0.79 -26.93 18.74
N GLU A 426 -0.54 -27.00 18.76
CA GLU A 426 -1.40 -26.61 17.64
C GLU A 426 -1.83 -25.15 17.80
N PRO A 427 -1.46 -24.24 16.87
CA PRO A 427 -1.77 -22.81 17.00
C PRO A 427 -3.25 -22.47 17.17
N GLU A 428 -4.14 -23.21 16.51
CA GLU A 428 -5.58 -23.01 16.61
C GLU A 428 -6.16 -23.23 18.00
N LEU A 429 -5.56 -24.11 18.81
CA LEU A 429 -5.93 -24.27 20.20
C LEU A 429 -5.54 -23.06 21.04
N ASN A 430 -4.39 -22.45 20.72
CA ASN A 430 -3.92 -21.21 21.36
C ASN A 430 -4.88 -20.07 21.02
N PHE A 431 -5.29 -19.97 19.74
CA PHE A 431 -6.24 -18.95 19.31
C PHE A 431 -7.61 -19.14 19.98
N GLY A 432 -8.14 -20.36 20.01
CA GLY A 432 -9.38 -20.65 20.68
C GLY A 432 -9.34 -20.34 22.18
N ALA A 433 -8.24 -20.66 22.86
CA ALA A 433 -8.03 -20.35 24.27
C ALA A 433 -7.95 -18.84 24.55
N ALA A 434 -7.39 -18.06 23.63
CA ALA A 434 -7.22 -16.61 23.76
C ALA A 434 -8.51 -15.81 23.45
N MET A 435 -9.46 -16.41 22.72
CA MET A 435 -10.66 -15.70 22.24
C MET A 435 -11.42 -14.96 23.33
N PRO A 436 -11.65 -15.50 24.56
CA PRO A 436 -12.38 -14.76 25.60
C PRO A 436 -11.67 -13.46 26.00
N GLY A 437 -10.36 -13.51 26.23
CA GLY A 437 -9.56 -12.32 26.57
C GLY A 437 -9.52 -11.31 25.42
N LEU A 438 -9.38 -11.80 24.19
CA LEU A 438 -9.36 -10.96 22.99
C LEU A 438 -10.72 -10.27 22.77
N CYS A 439 -11.83 -10.99 22.86
CA CYS A 439 -13.17 -10.41 22.74
C CYS A 439 -13.38 -9.30 23.78
N GLN A 440 -13.03 -9.57 25.05
CA GLN A 440 -13.15 -8.59 26.13
C GLN A 440 -12.32 -7.32 25.88
N ALA A 441 -11.06 -7.49 25.47
CA ALA A 441 -10.16 -6.35 25.19
C ALA A 441 -10.66 -5.52 24.02
N LEU A 442 -11.14 -6.16 22.95
CA LEU A 442 -11.68 -5.46 21.78
C LEU A 442 -13.02 -4.78 22.09
N GLU A 443 -13.91 -5.41 22.86
CA GLU A 443 -15.17 -4.79 23.32
C GLU A 443 -14.89 -3.52 24.11
N GLN A 444 -13.93 -3.55 25.03
CA GLN A 444 -13.53 -2.39 25.79
C GLN A 444 -13.00 -1.26 24.87
N ALA A 445 -12.09 -1.59 23.94
CA ALA A 445 -11.51 -0.61 23.02
C ALA A 445 -12.56 -0.01 22.06
N ILE A 446 -13.51 -0.80 21.58
CA ILE A 446 -14.64 -0.37 20.76
C ILE A 446 -15.55 0.58 21.57
N ALA A 447 -15.81 0.26 22.85
CA ALA A 447 -16.60 1.11 23.74
C ALA A 447 -15.89 2.46 24.00
N GLU A 448 -14.61 2.46 24.30
CA GLU A 448 -13.80 3.67 24.50
C GLU A 448 -13.79 4.58 23.27
N ASN A 449 -13.86 3.99 22.07
CA ASN A 449 -13.97 4.74 20.82
C ASN A 449 -15.39 5.11 20.40
N ASN A 450 -16.42 4.72 21.15
CA ASN A 450 -17.85 4.88 20.80
C ASN A 450 -18.21 4.26 19.44
N GLN A 451 -17.67 3.06 19.13
CA GLN A 451 -17.87 2.38 17.85
C GLN A 451 -18.76 1.13 17.94
N GLN A 452 -19.45 0.90 19.06
CA GLN A 452 -20.33 -0.26 19.26
C GLN A 452 -21.44 -0.35 18.21
N GLU A 453 -22.16 0.76 17.98
CA GLU A 453 -23.24 0.78 17.00
C GLU A 453 -22.70 0.51 15.58
N LEU A 454 -21.54 1.04 15.25
CA LEU A 454 -20.88 0.78 13.97
C LEU A 454 -20.53 -0.71 13.80
N LEU A 455 -20.02 -1.35 14.84
CA LEU A 455 -19.70 -2.77 14.82
C LEU A 455 -20.96 -3.65 14.75
N GLU A 456 -21.91 -3.44 15.68
CA GLU A 456 -23.06 -4.33 15.88
C GLU A 456 -24.18 -4.12 14.86
N ALA A 457 -24.44 -2.87 14.44
CA ALA A 457 -25.53 -2.54 13.53
C ALA A 457 -25.11 -2.51 12.05
N ILE A 458 -23.82 -2.33 11.77
CA ILE A 458 -23.33 -2.19 10.38
C ILE A 458 -22.36 -3.32 10.02
N GLU A 459 -21.19 -3.43 10.66
CA GLU A 459 -20.14 -4.32 10.15
C GLU A 459 -20.49 -5.81 10.32
N ILE A 460 -20.97 -6.23 11.47
CA ILE A 460 -21.35 -7.64 11.71
C ILE A 460 -22.50 -8.08 10.80
N PRO A 461 -23.64 -7.35 10.72
CA PRO A 461 -24.72 -7.74 9.83
C PRO A 461 -24.33 -7.73 8.35
N LEU A 462 -23.45 -6.82 7.95
CA LEU A 462 -22.95 -6.73 6.58
C LEU A 462 -22.18 -7.99 6.18
N SER A 463 -21.44 -8.61 7.10
CA SER A 463 -20.65 -9.81 6.77
C SER A 463 -21.54 -10.95 6.26
N PHE A 464 -22.76 -11.10 6.79
CA PHE A 464 -23.76 -12.02 6.26
C PHE A 464 -24.24 -11.65 4.86
N VAL A 465 -24.51 -10.37 4.61
CA VAL A 465 -24.96 -9.89 3.28
C VAL A 465 -23.87 -10.15 2.23
N LEU A 466 -22.61 -9.87 2.56
CA LEU A 466 -21.49 -10.14 1.65
C LEU A 466 -21.31 -11.64 1.40
N ALA A 467 -21.41 -12.48 2.44
CA ALA A 467 -21.38 -13.94 2.29
C ALA A 467 -22.51 -14.43 1.37
N GLN A 468 -23.70 -13.84 1.48
CA GLN A 468 -24.84 -14.17 0.61
C GLN A 468 -24.57 -13.76 -0.84
N MET A 469 -24.03 -12.57 -1.09
CA MET A 469 -23.65 -12.11 -2.43
C MET A 469 -22.58 -13.00 -3.06
N GLU A 470 -21.54 -13.38 -2.29
CA GLU A 470 -20.50 -14.31 -2.75
C GLU A 470 -21.06 -15.71 -3.05
N HIS A 471 -21.98 -16.20 -2.21
CA HIS A 471 -22.62 -17.51 -2.38
C HIS A 471 -23.50 -17.55 -3.64
N ILE A 472 -24.28 -16.51 -3.91
CA ILE A 472 -25.16 -16.42 -5.06
C ILE A 472 -24.35 -16.20 -6.34
N GLY A 473 -23.41 -15.25 -6.33
CA GLY A 473 -22.65 -14.84 -7.51
C GLY A 473 -23.48 -14.07 -8.54
N PHE A 474 -22.83 -13.62 -9.62
CA PHE A 474 -23.47 -12.87 -10.70
C PHE A 474 -23.42 -13.68 -12.00
N TYR A 475 -24.59 -13.90 -12.61
CA TYR A 475 -24.68 -14.66 -13.85
C TYR A 475 -24.03 -13.89 -15.04
N VAL A 476 -23.23 -14.60 -15.83
CA VAL A 476 -22.56 -14.06 -17.01
C VAL A 476 -22.89 -14.92 -18.22
N ASP A 477 -23.39 -14.29 -19.27
CA ASP A 477 -23.66 -14.95 -20.55
C ASP A 477 -22.35 -15.36 -21.24
N ARG A 478 -21.94 -16.60 -20.99
CA ARG A 478 -20.68 -17.18 -21.48
C ARG A 478 -20.62 -17.17 -23.03
N GLU A 479 -21.73 -17.44 -23.72
CA GLU A 479 -21.74 -17.55 -25.18
C GLU A 479 -21.54 -16.15 -25.80
N SER A 480 -22.27 -15.17 -25.31
CA SER A 480 -22.16 -13.78 -25.78
C SER A 480 -20.77 -13.19 -25.50
N ILE A 481 -20.17 -13.44 -24.34
CA ILE A 481 -18.81 -12.96 -24.03
C ILE A 481 -17.74 -13.65 -24.88
N GLN A 482 -17.93 -14.94 -25.24
CA GLN A 482 -17.05 -15.64 -26.16
C GLN A 482 -17.13 -15.07 -27.59
N ALA A 483 -18.34 -14.78 -28.06
CA ALA A 483 -18.56 -14.16 -29.36
C ALA A 483 -17.88 -12.78 -29.42
N TYR A 484 -18.11 -11.96 -28.42
CA TYR A 484 -17.50 -10.63 -28.32
C TYR A 484 -15.97 -10.70 -28.20
N GLY A 485 -15.43 -11.66 -27.45
CA GLY A 485 -13.99 -11.91 -27.37
C GLY A 485 -13.36 -12.20 -28.74
N LYS A 486 -14.06 -12.94 -29.62
CA LYS A 486 -13.60 -13.21 -31.01
C LYS A 486 -13.64 -11.93 -31.87
N GLU A 487 -14.65 -11.10 -31.71
CA GLU A 487 -14.71 -9.80 -32.40
C GLU A 487 -13.56 -8.87 -31.97
N LEU A 488 -13.30 -8.81 -30.67
CA LEU A 488 -12.17 -8.04 -30.15
C LEU A 488 -10.83 -8.60 -30.65
N GLU A 489 -10.68 -9.92 -30.76
CA GLU A 489 -9.48 -10.54 -31.29
C GLU A 489 -9.23 -10.17 -32.75
N ALA A 490 -10.28 -10.16 -33.57
CA ALA A 490 -10.18 -9.70 -34.94
C ALA A 490 -9.75 -8.23 -35.03
N GLN A 491 -10.31 -7.36 -34.16
CA GLN A 491 -9.91 -5.95 -34.09
C GLN A 491 -8.46 -5.76 -33.60
N VAL A 492 -8.02 -6.55 -32.62
CA VAL A 492 -6.63 -6.53 -32.14
C VAL A 492 -5.68 -6.90 -33.26
N ASN A 493 -5.95 -7.97 -33.99
CA ASN A 493 -5.13 -8.43 -35.10
C ASN A 493 -5.09 -7.39 -36.23
N GLN A 494 -6.23 -6.81 -36.60
CA GLN A 494 -6.27 -5.76 -37.61
C GLN A 494 -5.45 -4.53 -37.19
N LEU A 495 -5.62 -4.04 -35.98
CA LEU A 495 -4.87 -2.90 -35.47
C LEU A 495 -3.37 -3.21 -35.36
N HIS A 496 -3.03 -4.42 -34.97
CA HIS A 496 -1.66 -4.92 -34.96
C HIS A 496 -1.01 -4.77 -36.34
N ASP A 497 -1.65 -5.36 -37.36
CA ASP A 497 -1.14 -5.35 -38.74
C ASP A 497 -1.02 -3.94 -39.30
N GLU A 498 -2.01 -3.08 -39.02
CA GLU A 498 -1.97 -1.68 -39.43
C GLU A 498 -0.81 -0.90 -38.77
N ILE A 499 -0.56 -1.14 -37.45
CA ILE A 499 0.54 -0.50 -36.71
C ILE A 499 1.89 -0.98 -37.26
N ILE A 500 2.04 -2.30 -37.48
CA ILE A 500 3.26 -2.89 -38.03
C ILE A 500 3.54 -2.35 -39.44
N GLN A 501 2.51 -2.25 -40.29
CA GLN A 501 2.63 -1.69 -41.62
C GLN A 501 3.09 -0.21 -41.60
N GLU A 502 2.52 0.60 -40.70
CA GLU A 502 2.91 2.03 -40.61
C GLU A 502 4.32 2.24 -40.05
N VAL A 503 4.73 1.40 -39.10
CA VAL A 503 6.10 1.45 -38.50
C VAL A 503 7.12 0.83 -39.45
N GLY A 504 6.74 -0.18 -40.24
CA GLY A 504 7.55 -0.82 -41.25
C GLY A 504 8.42 -1.99 -40.78
N TYR A 505 8.20 -2.49 -39.55
CA TYR A 505 8.85 -3.71 -39.05
C TYR A 505 8.05 -4.33 -37.90
N GLU A 506 8.23 -5.62 -37.68
CA GLU A 506 7.57 -6.39 -36.62
C GLU A 506 8.14 -6.08 -35.25
N PHE A 507 7.29 -5.81 -34.26
CA PHE A 507 7.67 -5.58 -32.87
C PHE A 507 6.51 -5.88 -31.91
N ASN A 508 6.80 -6.06 -30.64
CA ASN A 508 5.76 -6.27 -29.64
C ASN A 508 5.20 -4.92 -29.15
N ILE A 509 3.98 -4.58 -29.59
CA ILE A 509 3.27 -3.33 -29.24
C ILE A 509 3.01 -3.22 -27.73
N ASN A 510 2.86 -4.36 -27.01
CA ASN A 510 2.68 -4.39 -25.57
C ASN A 510 3.99 -4.20 -24.79
N SER A 511 5.15 -4.22 -25.46
CA SER A 511 6.43 -3.91 -24.83
C SER A 511 6.67 -2.38 -24.84
N PRO A 512 6.68 -1.71 -23.68
CA PRO A 512 6.92 -0.25 -23.63
C PRO A 512 8.26 0.15 -24.26
N LYS A 513 9.27 -0.72 -24.17
CA LYS A 513 10.60 -0.49 -24.75
C LYS A 513 10.56 -0.54 -26.28
N GLN A 514 9.97 -1.59 -26.86
CA GLN A 514 9.90 -1.75 -28.31
C GLN A 514 8.97 -0.72 -28.95
N LEU A 515 7.83 -0.44 -28.32
CA LEU A 515 6.94 0.62 -28.77
C LEU A 515 7.59 2.01 -28.71
N GLY A 516 8.35 2.29 -27.63
CA GLY A 516 9.10 3.55 -27.52
C GLY A 516 10.16 3.69 -28.63
N GLU A 517 10.82 2.60 -29.00
CA GLU A 517 11.80 2.58 -30.12
C GLU A 517 11.10 2.80 -31.47
N ALA A 518 9.92 2.20 -31.68
CA ALA A 518 9.11 2.39 -32.86
C ALA A 518 8.66 3.86 -33.02
N LEU A 519 8.05 4.42 -31.98
CA LEU A 519 7.48 5.78 -32.04
C LEU A 519 8.56 6.88 -32.05
N PHE A 520 9.52 6.79 -31.15
CA PHE A 520 10.50 7.87 -30.94
C PHE A 520 11.81 7.66 -31.71
N GLY A 521 12.25 6.40 -31.88
CA GLY A 521 13.45 6.06 -32.65
C GLY A 521 13.17 6.03 -34.15
N LYS A 522 12.19 5.24 -34.60
CA LYS A 522 11.92 5.02 -36.02
C LYS A 522 11.10 6.13 -36.65
N LEU A 523 9.96 6.49 -36.02
CA LEU A 523 9.07 7.50 -36.56
C LEU A 523 9.45 8.93 -36.18
N GLY A 524 10.44 9.11 -35.29
CA GLY A 524 10.98 10.42 -34.91
C GLY A 524 9.99 11.33 -34.16
N LEU A 525 8.98 10.77 -33.50
CA LEU A 525 8.04 11.57 -32.74
C LEU A 525 8.73 12.24 -31.53
N PRO A 526 8.26 13.42 -31.10
CA PRO A 526 8.83 14.07 -29.93
C PRO A 526 8.64 13.20 -28.68
N HIS A 527 9.72 13.00 -27.94
CA HIS A 527 9.73 12.18 -26.75
C HIS A 527 9.68 13.00 -25.46
N GLY A 528 8.93 12.49 -24.47
CA GLY A 528 8.89 13.01 -23.12
C GLY A 528 9.99 12.42 -22.23
N LYS A 529 9.67 12.15 -20.95
CA LYS A 529 10.59 11.58 -19.95
C LYS A 529 11.09 10.19 -20.35
N LYS A 530 12.39 9.98 -20.25
CA LYS A 530 13.02 8.67 -20.37
C LYS A 530 12.77 7.87 -19.09
N THR A 531 12.23 6.67 -19.24
CA THR A 531 12.04 5.70 -18.13
C THR A 531 13.18 4.67 -18.15
N LYS A 532 13.21 3.75 -17.19
CA LYS A 532 14.18 2.65 -17.16
C LYS A 532 14.14 1.73 -18.38
N SER A 533 12.93 1.46 -18.85
CA SER A 533 12.67 0.58 -19.98
C SER A 533 12.78 1.30 -21.32
N GLY A 534 13.17 2.60 -21.34
CA GLY A 534 13.24 3.43 -22.53
C GLY A 534 12.36 4.68 -22.39
N TRP A 535 11.77 5.12 -23.50
CA TRP A 535 10.87 6.25 -23.52
C TRP A 535 9.51 5.89 -22.87
N SER A 536 8.91 6.82 -22.14
CA SER A 536 7.56 6.60 -21.60
C SER A 536 6.55 6.51 -22.74
N THR A 537 5.76 5.45 -22.73
CA THR A 537 4.62 5.23 -23.63
C THR A 537 3.31 5.05 -22.87
N ASN A 538 3.20 5.72 -21.69
CA ASN A 538 1.95 5.72 -20.94
C ASN A 538 0.84 6.46 -21.70
N ALA A 539 -0.41 6.30 -21.25
CA ALA A 539 -1.58 6.86 -21.93
C ALA A 539 -1.47 8.38 -22.08
N ASP A 540 -1.01 9.11 -21.06
CA ASP A 540 -0.90 10.58 -21.08
C ASP A 540 0.06 11.05 -22.17
N VAL A 541 1.22 10.40 -22.29
CA VAL A 541 2.22 10.71 -23.33
C VAL A 541 1.68 10.41 -24.71
N LEU A 542 0.95 9.29 -24.88
CA LEU A 542 0.36 8.93 -26.17
C LEU A 542 -0.78 9.87 -26.55
N GLU A 543 -1.62 10.29 -25.59
CA GLU A 543 -2.68 11.28 -25.88
C GLU A 543 -2.11 12.64 -26.32
N GLU A 544 -1.00 13.11 -25.72
CA GLU A 544 -0.31 14.33 -26.20
C GLU A 544 0.22 14.20 -27.64
N LEU A 545 0.58 12.99 -28.06
CA LEU A 545 1.11 12.68 -29.37
C LEU A 545 0.04 12.33 -30.43
N ARG A 546 -1.20 12.14 -30.00
CA ARG A 546 -2.30 11.62 -30.82
C ARG A 546 -2.54 12.38 -32.11
N LEU A 547 -2.37 13.71 -32.06
CA LEU A 547 -2.57 14.59 -33.24
C LEU A 547 -1.34 14.68 -34.15
N LEU A 548 -0.19 14.14 -33.74
CA LEU A 548 1.06 14.24 -34.46
C LEU A 548 1.27 13.13 -35.48
N HIS A 549 0.72 11.93 -35.23
CA HIS A 549 0.85 10.81 -36.15
C HIS A 549 -0.31 9.80 -36.00
N PRO A 550 -0.91 9.31 -37.11
CA PRO A 550 -2.05 8.39 -37.08
C PRO A 550 -1.80 7.09 -36.29
N VAL A 551 -0.55 6.58 -36.30
CA VAL A 551 -0.17 5.36 -35.58
C VAL A 551 -0.44 5.46 -34.08
N VAL A 552 -0.36 6.64 -33.49
CA VAL A 552 -0.56 6.84 -32.04
C VAL A 552 -2.00 6.56 -31.63
N ASP A 553 -2.97 7.03 -32.43
CA ASP A 553 -4.39 6.71 -32.22
C ASP A 553 -4.64 5.19 -32.32
N LYS A 554 -4.03 4.54 -33.32
CA LYS A 554 -4.11 3.09 -33.48
C LYS A 554 -3.52 2.33 -32.29
N VAL A 555 -2.38 2.78 -31.76
CA VAL A 555 -1.75 2.19 -30.55
C VAL A 555 -2.63 2.36 -29.32
N LEU A 556 -3.24 3.52 -29.13
CA LEU A 556 -4.20 3.76 -28.04
C LEU A 556 -5.42 2.83 -28.15
N ARG A 557 -5.99 2.71 -29.33
CA ARG A 557 -7.10 1.80 -29.61
C ARG A 557 -6.69 0.34 -29.42
N TYR A 558 -5.55 -0.07 -29.96
CA TYR A 558 -5.00 -1.41 -29.79
C TYR A 558 -4.89 -1.79 -28.31
N ARG A 559 -4.28 -0.93 -27.49
CA ARG A 559 -4.14 -1.17 -26.06
C ARG A 559 -5.50 -1.28 -25.35
N THR A 560 -6.45 -0.45 -25.71
CA THR A 560 -7.81 -0.49 -25.16
C THR A 560 -8.50 -1.80 -25.49
N VAL A 561 -8.52 -2.18 -26.77
CA VAL A 561 -9.18 -3.41 -27.23
C VAL A 561 -8.48 -4.67 -26.71
N ALA A 562 -7.15 -4.69 -26.71
CA ALA A 562 -6.36 -5.81 -26.19
C ALA A 562 -6.59 -6.01 -24.66
N LYS A 563 -6.68 -4.93 -23.90
CA LYS A 563 -7.02 -4.98 -22.47
C LYS A 563 -8.44 -5.50 -22.23
N LEU A 564 -9.40 -5.05 -23.03
CA LEU A 564 -10.78 -5.53 -22.94
C LEU A 564 -10.85 -7.03 -23.20
N LYS A 565 -10.19 -7.50 -24.26
CA LYS A 565 -10.15 -8.93 -24.57
C LYS A 565 -9.48 -9.72 -23.46
N SER A 566 -8.25 -9.38 -23.08
CA SER A 566 -7.46 -10.21 -22.17
C SER A 566 -7.96 -10.16 -20.72
N THR A 567 -8.32 -8.97 -20.22
CA THR A 567 -8.70 -8.78 -18.81
C THR A 567 -10.16 -9.13 -18.58
N TYR A 568 -11.04 -8.64 -19.44
CA TYR A 568 -12.49 -8.77 -19.19
C TYR A 568 -13.09 -9.98 -19.90
N CYS A 569 -12.80 -10.24 -21.18
CA CYS A 569 -13.37 -11.43 -21.84
C CYS A 569 -12.66 -12.71 -21.38
N ASP A 570 -11.36 -12.84 -21.66
CA ASP A 570 -10.60 -14.05 -21.33
C ASP A 570 -10.49 -14.27 -19.82
N GLY A 571 -10.36 -13.17 -19.05
CA GLY A 571 -10.31 -13.21 -17.60
C GLY A 571 -11.60 -13.71 -16.98
N LEU A 572 -12.76 -13.17 -17.38
CA LEU A 572 -14.07 -13.59 -16.87
C LEU A 572 -14.38 -15.04 -17.26
N LEU A 573 -14.10 -15.43 -18.52
CA LEU A 573 -14.34 -16.81 -18.97
C LEU A 573 -13.64 -17.89 -18.14
N LYS A 574 -12.52 -17.56 -17.51
CA LYS A 574 -11.76 -18.46 -16.62
C LYS A 574 -12.42 -18.64 -15.25
N VAL A 575 -13.16 -17.66 -14.79
CA VAL A 575 -13.72 -17.60 -13.43
C VAL A 575 -15.23 -17.84 -13.39
N ILE A 576 -15.89 -17.99 -14.54
CA ILE A 576 -17.31 -18.41 -14.59
C ILE A 576 -17.40 -19.85 -14.09
N GLY A 577 -18.16 -20.03 -13.00
CA GLY A 577 -18.45 -21.33 -12.40
C GLY A 577 -19.31 -22.26 -13.28
N PRO A 578 -19.51 -23.50 -12.84
CA PRO A 578 -20.36 -24.49 -13.53
C PRO A 578 -21.84 -24.09 -13.54
N ASP A 579 -22.26 -23.24 -12.64
CA ASP A 579 -23.59 -22.63 -12.54
C ASP A 579 -23.80 -21.43 -13.49
N GLY A 580 -22.76 -21.07 -14.25
CA GLY A 580 -22.76 -19.88 -15.13
C GLY A 580 -22.56 -18.56 -14.41
N ARG A 581 -22.16 -18.57 -13.15
CA ARG A 581 -21.98 -17.36 -12.34
C ARG A 581 -20.52 -17.09 -12.00
N VAL A 582 -20.25 -15.84 -11.72
CA VAL A 582 -18.97 -15.37 -11.20
C VAL A 582 -19.14 -15.07 -9.72
N HIS A 583 -18.35 -15.71 -8.88
CA HIS A 583 -18.36 -15.57 -7.42
C HIS A 583 -17.18 -14.70 -6.99
N SER A 584 -17.39 -13.39 -7.01
CA SER A 584 -16.38 -12.43 -6.58
C SER A 584 -16.25 -12.44 -5.06
N THR A 585 -15.06 -12.18 -4.54
CA THR A 585 -14.83 -11.97 -3.12
C THR A 585 -15.02 -10.49 -2.77
N PHE A 586 -15.83 -10.19 -1.76
CA PHE A 586 -16.07 -8.84 -1.26
C PHE A 586 -15.35 -8.64 0.07
N ASN A 587 -14.30 -7.82 0.08
CA ASN A 587 -13.48 -7.59 1.26
C ASN A 587 -13.99 -6.37 2.05
N GLN A 588 -14.21 -6.59 3.34
CA GLN A 588 -14.76 -5.60 4.26
C GLN A 588 -13.66 -4.80 4.98
N THR A 589 -12.46 -5.36 5.08
CA THR A 589 -11.36 -4.85 5.92
C THR A 589 -10.17 -4.29 5.14
N GLU A 590 -10.23 -4.18 3.81
CA GLU A 590 -9.08 -3.73 3.00
C GLU A 590 -8.95 -2.22 2.87
N THR A 591 -10.07 -1.49 2.82
CA THR A 591 -10.02 -0.07 2.54
C THR A 591 -9.95 0.75 3.82
N ARG A 592 -9.18 1.82 3.80
CA ARG A 592 -9.05 2.72 4.96
C ARG A 592 -10.25 3.65 5.15
N THR A 593 -11.20 3.66 4.21
CA THR A 593 -12.37 4.56 4.21
C THR A 593 -13.67 3.86 4.61
N GLY A 594 -13.66 2.55 4.80
CA GLY A 594 -14.85 1.76 5.04
C GLY A 594 -15.54 1.23 3.77
N ARG A 595 -15.06 1.60 2.58
CA ARG A 595 -15.58 1.04 1.32
C ARG A 595 -15.31 -0.46 1.23
N ILE A 596 -16.21 -1.20 0.61
CA ILE A 596 -16.03 -2.61 0.26
C ILE A 596 -15.13 -2.65 -0.99
N SER A 597 -14.18 -3.59 -1.03
CA SER A 597 -13.43 -3.91 -2.25
C SER A 597 -13.91 -5.24 -2.84
N SER A 598 -13.72 -5.40 -4.15
CA SER A 598 -14.05 -6.63 -4.86
C SER A 598 -12.79 -7.24 -5.47
N ALA A 599 -12.62 -8.56 -5.34
CA ALA A 599 -11.46 -9.29 -5.83
C ALA A 599 -11.89 -10.62 -6.48
N GLU A 600 -11.09 -11.11 -7.39
CA GLU A 600 -11.15 -12.45 -8.01
C GLU A 600 -12.53 -12.88 -8.59
N PRO A 601 -13.11 -12.10 -9.51
CA PRO A 601 -12.60 -10.92 -10.19
C PRO A 601 -13.09 -9.62 -9.54
N ASN A 602 -12.38 -8.52 -9.79
CA ASN A 602 -12.82 -7.21 -9.35
C ASN A 602 -13.94 -6.68 -10.26
N LEU A 603 -15.18 -6.87 -9.84
CA LEU A 603 -16.37 -6.42 -10.58
C LEU A 603 -16.58 -4.89 -10.51
N GLN A 604 -16.01 -4.23 -9.51
CA GLN A 604 -16.10 -2.77 -9.34
C GLN A 604 -15.23 -2.00 -10.35
N ASN A 605 -14.28 -2.68 -11.02
CA ASN A 605 -13.41 -2.08 -12.04
C ASN A 605 -13.92 -2.25 -13.48
N ILE A 606 -15.12 -2.78 -13.69
CA ILE A 606 -15.71 -2.87 -15.01
C ILE A 606 -15.93 -1.45 -15.56
N PRO A 607 -15.36 -1.08 -16.74
CA PRO A 607 -15.40 0.28 -17.23
C PRO A 607 -16.84 0.78 -17.47
N VAL A 608 -17.15 1.95 -16.95
CA VAL A 608 -18.48 2.58 -17.07
C VAL A 608 -18.50 3.69 -18.12
N ARG A 609 -17.39 4.45 -18.20
CA ARG A 609 -17.35 5.73 -18.95
C ARG A 609 -17.08 5.59 -20.43
N THR A 610 -16.47 4.50 -20.86
CA THR A 610 -16.18 4.29 -22.29
C THR A 610 -17.30 3.51 -22.99
N PRO A 611 -17.65 3.82 -24.25
CA PRO A 611 -18.66 3.07 -25.00
C PRO A 611 -18.35 1.58 -25.04
N ILE A 612 -17.10 1.22 -25.26
CA ILE A 612 -16.64 -0.18 -25.31
C ILE A 612 -16.78 -0.86 -23.94
N GLY A 613 -16.50 -0.14 -22.85
CA GLY A 613 -16.66 -0.68 -21.48
C GLY A 613 -18.13 -0.90 -21.10
N ARG A 614 -19.05 -0.09 -21.63
CA ARG A 614 -20.50 -0.28 -21.45
C ARG A 614 -20.99 -1.58 -22.09
N GLU A 615 -20.42 -1.97 -23.23
CA GLU A 615 -20.75 -3.22 -23.91
C GLU A 615 -20.54 -4.45 -23.01
N LEU A 616 -19.52 -4.43 -22.14
CA LEU A 616 -19.26 -5.52 -21.19
C LEU A 616 -20.43 -5.76 -20.24
N ARG A 617 -21.17 -4.73 -19.85
CA ARG A 617 -22.33 -4.84 -18.96
C ARG A 617 -23.51 -5.59 -19.58
N LYS A 618 -23.54 -5.75 -20.90
CA LYS A 618 -24.55 -6.55 -21.61
C LYS A 618 -24.41 -8.04 -21.34
N PHE A 619 -23.22 -8.50 -20.92
CA PHE A 619 -22.97 -9.90 -20.65
C PHE A 619 -23.31 -10.30 -19.21
N PHE A 620 -23.50 -9.34 -18.31
CA PHE A 620 -23.99 -9.56 -16.94
C PHE A 620 -25.50 -9.46 -16.94
N ALA A 621 -26.16 -10.56 -16.63
CA ALA A 621 -27.62 -10.70 -16.84
C ALA A 621 -28.29 -11.41 -15.66
N GLY A 622 -29.62 -11.34 -15.59
CA GLY A 622 -30.41 -12.18 -14.73
C GLY A 622 -30.47 -13.63 -15.28
N ALA A 623 -30.19 -14.61 -14.40
CA ALA A 623 -30.24 -16.03 -14.79
C ALA A 623 -31.68 -16.54 -14.97
N LYS A 624 -31.85 -17.52 -15.85
CA LYS A 624 -33.14 -18.27 -16.03
C LYS A 624 -34.38 -17.39 -16.26
N GLY A 625 -34.20 -16.24 -16.93
CA GLY A 625 -35.32 -15.32 -17.20
C GLY A 625 -35.59 -14.31 -16.10
N ASN A 626 -34.79 -14.27 -15.04
CA ASN A 626 -34.79 -13.20 -14.06
C ASN A 626 -34.43 -11.85 -14.68
N LEU A 627 -34.78 -10.79 -13.98
CA LEU A 627 -34.37 -9.42 -14.27
C LEU A 627 -33.34 -8.97 -13.27
N LEU A 628 -32.57 -7.97 -13.65
CA LEU A 628 -31.76 -7.16 -12.77
C LEU A 628 -32.50 -5.87 -12.45
N VAL A 629 -32.51 -5.50 -11.18
CA VAL A 629 -32.97 -4.20 -10.72
C VAL A 629 -31.76 -3.49 -10.14
N ASP A 630 -31.40 -2.37 -10.74
CA ASP A 630 -30.29 -1.51 -10.38
C ASP A 630 -30.84 -0.25 -9.70
N ALA A 631 -30.25 0.14 -8.59
CA ALA A 631 -30.54 1.41 -7.97
C ALA A 631 -29.25 2.13 -7.57
N ASP A 632 -29.15 3.41 -7.91
CA ASP A 632 -27.97 4.24 -7.76
C ASP A 632 -28.28 5.51 -6.96
N TYR A 633 -27.44 5.86 -5.99
CA TYR A 633 -27.59 7.11 -5.27
C TYR A 633 -27.24 8.32 -6.14
N SER A 634 -28.15 9.28 -6.19
CA SER A 634 -27.87 10.55 -6.83
C SER A 634 -27.00 11.45 -5.95
N GLN A 635 -25.71 11.57 -6.28
CA GLN A 635 -24.74 12.49 -5.68
C GLN A 635 -24.59 12.33 -4.14
N ILE A 636 -24.46 11.08 -3.65
CA ILE A 636 -24.40 10.78 -2.21
C ILE A 636 -23.32 11.59 -1.47
N GLU A 637 -22.09 11.66 -2.01
CA GLU A 637 -20.97 12.35 -1.37
C GLU A 637 -21.24 13.87 -1.22
N LEU A 638 -21.89 14.50 -2.21
CA LEU A 638 -22.24 15.92 -2.15
C LEU A 638 -23.41 16.18 -1.20
N ARG A 639 -24.34 15.23 -1.06
CA ARG A 639 -25.42 15.31 -0.05
C ARG A 639 -24.88 15.16 1.36
N VAL A 640 -23.93 14.24 1.57
CA VAL A 640 -23.20 14.13 2.84
C VAL A 640 -22.43 15.42 3.13
N LEU A 641 -21.72 15.98 2.13
CA LEU A 641 -21.01 17.25 2.28
C LEU A 641 -21.94 18.40 2.68
N ALA A 642 -23.09 18.55 2.00
CA ALA A 642 -24.08 19.57 2.31
C ALA A 642 -24.57 19.48 3.76
N HIS A 643 -24.72 18.25 4.26
CA HIS A 643 -25.14 17.99 5.64
C HIS A 643 -24.04 18.34 6.66
N VAL A 644 -22.83 17.80 6.50
CA VAL A 644 -21.73 17.97 7.48
C VAL A 644 -21.14 19.39 7.47
N ALA A 645 -21.17 20.04 6.31
CA ALA A 645 -20.73 21.43 6.16
C ALA A 645 -21.80 22.45 6.62
N ASP A 646 -23.01 22.00 6.81
CA ASP A 646 -24.19 22.86 7.14
C ASP A 646 -24.35 24.04 6.16
N ASP A 647 -24.04 23.81 4.87
CA ASP A 647 -24.04 24.85 3.84
C ASP A 647 -25.46 25.13 3.35
N ALA A 648 -25.95 26.35 3.63
CA ALA A 648 -27.33 26.74 3.33
C ALA A 648 -27.64 26.70 1.82
N ALA A 649 -26.74 27.20 0.99
CA ALA A 649 -26.93 27.25 -0.48
C ALA A 649 -26.97 25.85 -1.10
N MET A 650 -26.05 24.97 -0.67
CA MET A 650 -26.00 23.58 -1.16
C MET A 650 -27.23 22.78 -0.69
N LYS A 651 -27.66 22.99 0.56
CA LYS A 651 -28.88 22.36 1.09
C LYS A 651 -30.13 22.80 0.34
N GLU A 652 -30.27 24.09 0.05
CA GLU A 652 -31.39 24.63 -0.71
C GLU A 652 -31.48 23.98 -2.10
N ASP A 653 -30.36 23.89 -2.81
CA ASP A 653 -30.32 23.25 -4.12
C ASP A 653 -30.81 21.78 -4.08
N PHE A 654 -30.39 21.00 -3.08
CA PHE A 654 -30.85 19.63 -2.92
C PHE A 654 -32.32 19.51 -2.47
N VAL A 655 -32.79 20.38 -1.57
CA VAL A 655 -34.18 20.37 -1.10
C VAL A 655 -35.13 20.75 -2.24
N GLU A 656 -34.74 21.69 -3.11
CA GLU A 656 -35.51 22.09 -4.28
C GLU A 656 -35.39 21.16 -5.47
N GLY A 657 -34.60 20.08 -5.33
CA GLY A 657 -34.38 19.10 -6.41
C GLY A 657 -33.61 19.64 -7.60
N ARG A 658 -32.82 20.70 -7.44
CA ARG A 658 -31.97 21.24 -8.51
C ARG A 658 -30.81 20.31 -8.82
N ASP A 659 -30.43 20.23 -10.10
CA ASP A 659 -29.18 19.57 -10.46
C ASP A 659 -27.99 20.36 -9.88
N ILE A 660 -27.31 19.78 -8.90
CA ILE A 660 -26.23 20.46 -8.14
C ILE A 660 -25.09 20.92 -9.06
N HIS A 661 -24.78 20.20 -10.14
CA HIS A 661 -23.73 20.59 -11.05
C HIS A 661 -24.13 21.78 -11.90
N THR A 662 -25.39 21.87 -12.29
CA THR A 662 -25.94 23.02 -13.00
C THR A 662 -26.05 24.23 -12.08
N ALA A 663 -26.52 24.04 -10.84
CA ALA A 663 -26.56 25.09 -9.83
C ALA A 663 -25.16 25.64 -9.51
N THR A 664 -24.17 24.75 -9.33
CA THR A 664 -22.77 25.14 -9.14
C THR A 664 -22.22 25.91 -10.34
N ALA A 665 -22.49 25.44 -11.57
CA ALA A 665 -22.08 26.15 -12.79
C ALA A 665 -22.67 27.56 -12.87
N ALA A 666 -23.96 27.71 -12.60
CA ALA A 666 -24.65 29.01 -12.58
C ALA A 666 -23.95 29.99 -11.62
N ARG A 667 -23.59 29.54 -10.42
CA ARG A 667 -22.89 30.35 -9.42
C ARG A 667 -21.45 30.64 -9.78
N VAL A 668 -20.67 29.64 -10.16
CA VAL A 668 -19.22 29.78 -10.48
C VAL A 668 -19.00 30.65 -11.72
N PHE A 669 -19.84 30.49 -12.74
CA PHE A 669 -19.78 31.27 -13.97
C PHE A 669 -20.63 32.55 -13.93
N GLN A 670 -21.34 32.81 -12.82
CA GLN A 670 -22.22 33.98 -12.63
C GLN A 670 -23.27 34.13 -13.74
N MET A 671 -23.94 33.03 -14.07
CA MET A 671 -24.92 32.95 -15.14
C MET A 671 -26.29 32.47 -14.63
N PRO A 672 -27.39 32.84 -15.27
CA PRO A 672 -28.68 32.21 -15.03
C PRO A 672 -28.64 30.71 -15.30
N VAL A 673 -29.39 29.92 -14.54
CA VAL A 673 -29.40 28.46 -14.61
C VAL A 673 -29.74 27.93 -16.00
N ASP A 674 -30.67 28.59 -16.68
CA ASP A 674 -31.14 28.28 -18.06
C ASP A 674 -30.09 28.58 -19.15
N MET A 675 -29.09 29.37 -18.85
CA MET A 675 -27.94 29.66 -19.73
C MET A 675 -26.73 28.77 -19.54
N VAL A 676 -26.75 27.84 -18.55
CA VAL A 676 -25.65 26.92 -18.30
C VAL A 676 -25.51 25.90 -19.42
N THR A 677 -24.37 25.92 -20.09
CA THR A 677 -24.06 24.96 -21.16
C THR A 677 -23.66 23.59 -20.62
N LYS A 678 -23.72 22.54 -21.44
CA LYS A 678 -23.20 21.19 -21.06
C LYS A 678 -21.74 21.21 -20.66
N ASP A 679 -20.90 22.02 -21.31
CA ASP A 679 -19.48 22.18 -20.99
C ASP A 679 -19.30 22.83 -19.62
N MET A 680 -20.03 23.90 -19.33
CA MET A 680 -19.99 24.57 -18.03
C MET A 680 -20.44 23.62 -16.90
N ARG A 681 -21.52 22.87 -17.12
CA ARG A 681 -21.97 21.84 -16.18
C ARG A 681 -20.91 20.76 -15.95
N SER A 682 -20.21 20.33 -17.02
CA SER A 682 -19.13 19.34 -16.93
C SER A 682 -17.94 19.87 -16.13
N LYS A 683 -17.55 21.12 -16.36
CA LYS A 683 -16.50 21.79 -15.57
C LYS A 683 -16.90 21.94 -14.11
N ALA A 684 -18.14 22.37 -13.83
CA ALA A 684 -18.64 22.46 -12.45
C ALA A 684 -18.71 21.09 -11.77
N LYS A 685 -19.04 20.01 -12.49
CA LYS A 685 -18.97 18.65 -11.99
C LYS A 685 -17.55 18.28 -11.53
N ALA A 686 -16.55 18.61 -12.33
CA ALA A 686 -15.15 18.38 -11.97
C ALA A 686 -14.72 19.22 -10.75
N VAL A 687 -15.20 20.46 -10.62
CA VAL A 687 -14.95 21.31 -9.44
C VAL A 687 -15.62 20.71 -8.21
N ASN A 688 -16.90 20.32 -8.28
CA ASN A 688 -17.63 19.72 -7.15
C ASN A 688 -16.91 18.49 -6.58
N PHE A 689 -16.55 17.55 -7.45
CA PHE A 689 -15.79 16.36 -7.00
C PHE A 689 -14.36 16.71 -6.60
N GLY A 690 -13.71 17.60 -7.32
CA GLY A 690 -12.38 18.08 -7.00
C GLY A 690 -12.28 18.66 -5.58
N ILE A 691 -13.25 19.44 -5.16
CA ILE A 691 -13.29 20.00 -3.80
C ILE A 691 -13.42 18.87 -2.75
N VAL A 692 -14.34 17.94 -2.96
CA VAL A 692 -14.49 16.76 -2.07
C VAL A 692 -13.19 15.98 -1.94
N TYR A 693 -12.45 15.81 -3.03
CA TYR A 693 -11.17 15.09 -3.03
C TYR A 693 -9.97 15.97 -2.70
N GLY A 694 -10.15 17.26 -2.40
CA GLY A 694 -9.09 18.18 -2.05
C GLY A 694 -8.12 18.48 -3.19
N ILE A 695 -8.64 18.56 -4.43
CA ILE A 695 -7.84 18.83 -5.63
C ILE A 695 -7.26 20.25 -5.60
N GLY A 696 -6.00 20.40 -6.02
CA GLY A 696 -5.38 21.72 -6.21
C GLY A 696 -5.62 22.27 -7.63
N ALA A 697 -5.46 23.58 -7.80
CA ALA A 697 -5.64 24.28 -9.08
C ALA A 697 -4.84 23.69 -10.25
N PHE A 698 -3.66 23.15 -9.99
CA PHE A 698 -2.83 22.50 -11.01
C PHE A 698 -3.46 21.22 -11.57
N SER A 699 -3.99 20.34 -10.71
CA SER A 699 -4.65 19.13 -11.17
C SER A 699 -5.99 19.44 -11.83
N LEU A 700 -6.78 20.31 -11.22
CA LEU A 700 -8.06 20.73 -11.78
C LEU A 700 -7.90 21.36 -13.19
N SER A 701 -6.88 22.20 -13.41
CA SER A 701 -6.63 22.83 -14.71
C SER A 701 -6.39 21.82 -15.81
N LYS A 702 -5.72 20.69 -15.51
CA LYS A 702 -5.54 19.60 -16.46
C LYS A 702 -6.84 18.83 -16.74
N ASP A 703 -7.63 18.58 -15.70
CA ASP A 703 -8.87 17.79 -15.81
C ASP A 703 -9.92 18.49 -16.65
N ILE A 704 -10.00 19.82 -16.59
CA ILE A 704 -11.02 20.60 -17.31
C ILE A 704 -10.46 21.42 -18.48
N GLY A 705 -9.16 21.28 -18.79
CA GLY A 705 -8.54 21.90 -19.97
C GLY A 705 -8.46 23.42 -19.91
N VAL A 706 -8.24 24.00 -18.73
CA VAL A 706 -8.11 25.46 -18.53
C VAL A 706 -6.74 25.82 -17.96
N THR A 707 -6.43 27.12 -17.89
CA THR A 707 -5.21 27.57 -17.24
C THR A 707 -5.25 27.35 -15.74
N ARG A 708 -4.08 27.22 -15.10
CA ARG A 708 -3.99 27.10 -13.64
C ARG A 708 -4.66 28.26 -12.91
N LYS A 709 -4.58 29.47 -13.48
CA LYS A 709 -5.20 30.67 -12.90
C LYS A 709 -6.73 30.56 -12.91
N GLU A 710 -7.31 30.18 -14.08
CA GLU A 710 -8.75 29.96 -14.19
C GLU A 710 -9.24 28.85 -13.23
N ALA A 711 -8.50 27.74 -13.11
CA ALA A 711 -8.84 26.69 -12.15
C ALA A 711 -8.81 27.19 -10.70
N ASP A 712 -7.85 28.03 -10.34
CA ASP A 712 -7.77 28.66 -9.02
C ASP A 712 -8.93 29.62 -8.76
N ASP A 713 -9.30 30.41 -9.78
CA ASP A 713 -10.45 31.31 -9.71
C ASP A 713 -11.77 30.51 -9.54
N TYR A 714 -11.92 29.37 -10.24
CA TYR A 714 -13.09 28.49 -10.06
C TYR A 714 -13.18 27.90 -8.65
N ILE A 715 -12.06 27.44 -8.08
CA ILE A 715 -12.03 26.93 -6.70
C ILE A 715 -12.43 28.05 -5.71
N LYS A 716 -11.87 29.24 -5.86
CA LYS A 716 -12.17 30.39 -4.99
C LYS A 716 -13.62 30.80 -5.09
N GLU A 717 -14.16 30.89 -6.28
CA GLU A 717 -15.57 31.26 -6.48
C GLU A 717 -16.51 30.18 -5.94
N TYR A 718 -16.16 28.90 -6.11
CA TYR A 718 -16.90 27.81 -5.50
C TYR A 718 -16.96 27.95 -3.96
N LEU A 719 -15.80 28.08 -3.30
CA LEU A 719 -15.71 28.21 -1.83
C LEU A 719 -16.36 29.49 -1.32
N ARG A 720 -16.40 30.55 -2.11
CA ARG A 720 -17.11 31.77 -1.79
C ARG A 720 -18.63 31.60 -1.83
N ASN A 721 -19.14 30.89 -2.82
CA ASN A 721 -20.57 30.61 -2.97
C ASN A 721 -21.07 29.56 -1.97
N TYR A 722 -20.21 28.60 -1.60
CA TYR A 722 -20.46 27.57 -0.60
C TYR A 722 -19.60 27.80 0.65
N ALA A 723 -19.91 28.89 1.38
CA ALA A 723 -19.10 29.32 2.52
C ALA A 723 -19.09 28.31 3.68
N GLY A 724 -20.16 27.55 3.86
CA GLY A 724 -20.24 26.45 4.83
C GLY A 724 -19.25 25.34 4.50
N VAL A 725 -19.08 25.02 3.22
CA VAL A 725 -18.08 24.04 2.75
C VAL A 725 -16.66 24.51 3.05
N ASP A 726 -16.35 25.80 2.78
CA ASP A 726 -15.02 26.37 3.09
C ASP A 726 -14.72 26.31 4.59
N ALA A 727 -15.68 26.70 5.41
CA ALA A 727 -15.57 26.65 6.87
C ALA A 727 -15.37 25.21 7.38
N TYR A 728 -16.12 24.24 6.85
CA TYR A 728 -15.99 22.83 7.17
C TYR A 728 -14.59 22.29 6.79
N MET A 729 -14.12 22.56 5.58
CA MET A 729 -12.82 22.08 5.08
C MET A 729 -11.63 22.59 5.92
N LYS A 730 -11.75 23.78 6.50
CA LYS A 730 -10.76 24.33 7.43
C LYS A 730 -10.88 23.68 8.81
N ARG A 731 -12.09 23.62 9.35
CA ARG A 731 -12.38 23.07 10.68
C ARG A 731 -11.95 21.61 10.80
N VAL A 732 -12.31 20.76 9.84
CA VAL A 732 -11.99 19.32 9.91
C VAL A 732 -10.48 19.05 9.91
N VAL A 733 -9.69 19.88 9.24
CA VAL A 733 -8.22 19.75 9.25
C VAL A 733 -7.64 20.16 10.60
N GLU A 734 -8.13 21.27 11.19
CA GLU A 734 -7.65 21.72 12.51
C GLU A 734 -8.04 20.73 13.61
N GLU A 735 -9.27 20.23 13.60
CA GLU A 735 -9.71 19.18 14.53
C GLU A 735 -8.90 17.89 14.38
N ALA A 736 -8.57 17.51 13.14
CA ALA A 736 -7.75 16.34 12.88
C ALA A 736 -6.29 16.50 13.37
N LYS A 737 -5.72 17.72 13.28
CA LYS A 737 -4.40 18.02 13.86
C LYS A 737 -4.40 17.89 15.39
N GLU A 738 -5.47 18.32 16.03
CA GLU A 738 -5.61 18.25 17.48
C GLU A 738 -5.88 16.82 17.98
N LYS A 739 -6.87 16.12 17.37
CA LYS A 739 -7.30 14.77 17.76
C LYS A 739 -6.37 13.66 17.29
N GLY A 740 -5.63 13.87 16.18
CA GLY A 740 -4.81 12.87 15.50
C GLY A 740 -5.60 11.94 14.57
N TYR A 741 -6.91 12.12 14.44
CA TYR A 741 -7.78 11.34 13.55
C TYR A 741 -8.95 12.18 13.02
N VAL A 742 -9.60 11.66 11.99
CA VAL A 742 -10.92 12.11 11.52
C VAL A 742 -11.95 11.01 11.72
N GLU A 743 -13.22 11.43 11.80
CA GLU A 743 -14.34 10.54 12.11
C GLU A 743 -15.51 10.80 11.15
N THR A 744 -16.22 9.74 10.76
CA THR A 744 -17.46 9.85 9.97
C THR A 744 -18.66 10.12 10.85
N LEU A 745 -19.82 10.37 10.23
CA LEU A 745 -21.13 10.50 10.93
C LEU A 745 -21.49 9.28 11.80
N PHE A 746 -20.91 8.12 11.49
CA PHE A 746 -21.19 6.85 12.17
C PHE A 746 -20.09 6.42 13.13
N GLY A 747 -19.10 7.29 13.41
CA GLY A 747 -18.02 6.99 14.35
C GLY A 747 -16.86 6.20 13.76
N ARG A 748 -16.81 5.99 12.43
CA ARG A 748 -15.66 5.36 11.78
C ARG A 748 -14.48 6.29 11.81
N ARG A 749 -13.33 5.83 12.35
CA ARG A 749 -12.13 6.66 12.52
C ARG A 749 -11.05 6.30 11.51
N ARG A 750 -10.27 7.32 11.14
CA ARG A 750 -9.00 7.18 10.44
C ARG A 750 -7.94 8.05 11.10
N TYR A 751 -6.89 7.42 11.60
CA TYR A 751 -5.75 8.10 12.20
C TYR A 751 -4.90 8.77 11.12
N LEU A 752 -4.39 9.98 11.39
CA LEU A 752 -3.69 10.83 10.43
C LEU A 752 -2.37 11.36 11.01
N PRO A 753 -1.42 10.47 11.31
CA PRO A 753 -0.11 10.89 11.81
C PRO A 753 0.63 11.80 10.83
N GLU A 754 0.32 11.74 9.53
CA GLU A 754 0.89 12.57 8.48
C GLU A 754 0.70 14.07 8.72
N LEU A 755 -0.35 14.47 9.45
CA LEU A 755 -0.63 15.87 9.76
C LEU A 755 0.43 16.52 10.66
N LYS A 756 1.15 15.72 11.45
CA LYS A 756 2.24 16.17 12.33
C LYS A 756 3.61 16.16 11.64
N SER A 757 3.69 15.67 10.40
CA SER A 757 4.97 15.56 9.67
C SER A 757 5.59 16.92 9.33
N GLY A 758 6.90 17.04 9.50
CA GLY A 758 7.70 18.16 9.00
C GLY A 758 7.71 18.25 7.46
N ASN A 759 7.47 17.12 6.78
CA ASN A 759 7.44 17.05 5.31
C ASN A 759 6.14 17.67 4.76
N PHE A 760 6.28 18.73 3.98
CA PHE A 760 5.15 19.45 3.37
C PHE A 760 4.23 18.54 2.54
N ASN A 761 4.79 17.63 1.72
CA ASN A 761 3.99 16.76 0.86
C ASN A 761 3.15 15.75 1.66
N LEU A 762 3.72 15.21 2.74
CA LEU A 762 3.01 14.30 3.65
C LEU A 762 1.92 15.03 4.40
N ARG A 763 2.23 16.19 4.95
CA ARG A 763 1.23 17.01 5.64
C ARG A 763 0.08 17.39 4.70
N ALA A 764 0.40 17.83 3.48
CA ALA A 764 -0.60 18.14 2.46
C ALA A 764 -1.43 16.90 2.05
N PHE A 765 -0.83 15.71 2.04
CA PHE A 765 -1.57 14.47 1.85
C PHE A 765 -2.52 14.21 3.02
N GLY A 766 -2.04 14.32 4.27
CA GLY A 766 -2.87 14.18 5.47
C GLY A 766 -4.07 15.15 5.48
N GLU A 767 -3.86 16.41 5.09
CA GLU A 767 -4.93 17.41 4.99
C GLU A 767 -5.98 17.05 3.93
N ARG A 768 -5.57 16.52 2.78
CA ARG A 768 -6.53 16.02 1.77
C ARG A 768 -7.36 14.86 2.29
N VAL A 769 -6.70 13.92 2.97
CA VAL A 769 -7.39 12.77 3.59
C VAL A 769 -8.35 13.24 4.69
N ALA A 770 -7.95 14.22 5.50
CA ALA A 770 -8.82 14.79 6.56
C ALA A 770 -10.12 15.39 6.01
N ARG A 771 -10.06 16.04 4.84
CA ARG A 771 -11.24 16.60 4.17
C ARG A 771 -12.13 15.53 3.54
N ASN A 772 -11.52 14.54 2.90
CA ASN A 772 -12.22 13.53 2.09
C ASN A 772 -12.83 12.40 2.93
N MET A 773 -12.06 11.85 3.88
CA MET A 773 -12.44 10.62 4.59
C MET A 773 -13.79 10.70 5.33
N PRO A 774 -14.15 11.77 6.05
CA PRO A 774 -15.45 11.83 6.71
C PRO A 774 -16.63 11.75 5.74
N ILE A 775 -16.48 12.31 4.55
CA ILE A 775 -17.52 12.32 3.51
C ILE A 775 -17.61 10.96 2.84
N GLN A 776 -16.49 10.46 2.35
CA GLN A 776 -16.41 9.20 1.63
C GLN A 776 -16.74 7.99 2.52
N GLY A 777 -16.26 8.02 3.78
CA GLY A 777 -16.56 6.98 4.76
C GLY A 777 -18.02 6.98 5.19
N ALA A 778 -18.64 8.17 5.39
CA ALA A 778 -20.06 8.24 5.68
C ALA A 778 -20.92 7.72 4.50
N ALA A 779 -20.55 8.04 3.26
CA ALA A 779 -21.22 7.51 2.08
C ALA A 779 -21.12 5.97 2.04
N ALA A 780 -19.94 5.41 2.36
CA ALA A 780 -19.74 3.96 2.43
C ALA A 780 -20.61 3.31 3.51
N ASP A 781 -20.73 3.93 4.70
CA ASP A 781 -21.55 3.42 5.78
C ASP A 781 -23.05 3.48 5.43
N ILE A 782 -23.51 4.54 4.75
CA ILE A 782 -24.88 4.66 4.25
C ILE A 782 -25.22 3.52 3.29
N ILE A 783 -24.32 3.21 2.34
CA ILE A 783 -24.49 2.11 1.39
C ILE A 783 -24.54 0.77 2.13
N LYS A 784 -23.71 0.54 3.13
CA LYS A 784 -23.71 -0.66 3.96
C LYS A 784 -25.05 -0.84 4.69
N ILE A 785 -25.57 0.24 5.27
CA ILE A 785 -26.89 0.24 5.92
C ILE A 785 -27.98 -0.11 4.90
N ALA A 786 -27.94 0.49 3.71
CA ALA A 786 -28.89 0.18 2.64
C ALA A 786 -28.84 -1.29 2.23
N MET A 787 -27.64 -1.86 2.06
CA MET A 787 -27.44 -3.28 1.75
C MET A 787 -28.09 -4.19 2.78
N ILE A 788 -27.86 -3.92 4.07
CA ILE A 788 -28.41 -4.70 5.19
C ILE A 788 -29.94 -4.60 5.18
N ARG A 789 -30.49 -3.41 5.01
CA ARG A 789 -31.94 -3.17 5.01
C ARG A 789 -32.62 -3.82 3.80
N VAL A 790 -32.06 -3.66 2.60
CA VAL A 790 -32.57 -4.30 1.37
C VAL A 790 -32.58 -5.80 1.52
N SER A 791 -31.46 -6.42 1.90
CA SER A 791 -31.36 -7.87 2.10
C SER A 791 -32.35 -8.39 3.15
N SER A 792 -32.48 -7.69 4.28
CA SER A 792 -33.41 -8.05 5.36
C SER A 792 -34.87 -7.90 4.95
N ARG A 793 -35.22 -6.86 4.17
CA ARG A 793 -36.60 -6.61 3.73
C ARG A 793 -37.03 -7.61 2.65
N LEU A 794 -36.17 -7.91 1.69
CA LEU A 794 -36.44 -8.96 0.70
C LEU A 794 -36.75 -10.31 1.37
N ALA A 795 -35.95 -10.68 2.37
CA ALA A 795 -36.17 -11.90 3.14
C ALA A 795 -37.48 -11.88 3.97
N ARG A 796 -37.77 -10.76 4.65
CA ARG A 796 -38.95 -10.57 5.48
C ARG A 796 -40.25 -10.58 4.65
N GLU A 797 -40.23 -10.04 3.46
CA GLU A 797 -41.37 -10.03 2.54
C GLU A 797 -41.50 -11.34 1.73
N GLY A 798 -40.56 -12.29 1.95
CA GLY A 798 -40.60 -13.63 1.33
C GLY A 798 -40.31 -13.65 -0.16
N LEU A 799 -39.57 -12.61 -0.65
CA LEU A 799 -39.24 -12.47 -2.05
C LEU A 799 -38.09 -13.39 -2.47
N GLN A 800 -38.09 -13.79 -3.71
CA GLN A 800 -37.00 -14.56 -4.31
C GLN A 800 -35.83 -13.65 -4.73
N GLY A 801 -36.10 -12.34 -4.89
CA GLY A 801 -35.10 -11.32 -5.19
C GLY A 801 -33.90 -11.39 -4.23
N LYS A 802 -32.65 -11.28 -4.77
CA LYS A 802 -31.41 -11.36 -4.03
C LYS A 802 -30.47 -10.24 -4.41
N LEU A 803 -29.88 -9.57 -3.42
CA LEU A 803 -28.77 -8.64 -3.63
C LEU A 803 -27.55 -9.41 -4.11
N ILE A 804 -26.99 -9.03 -5.26
CA ILE A 804 -25.89 -9.76 -5.91
C ILE A 804 -24.63 -8.93 -6.11
N LEU A 805 -24.76 -7.61 -6.19
CA LEU A 805 -23.60 -6.72 -6.38
C LEU A 805 -23.81 -5.37 -5.70
N GLN A 806 -22.73 -4.85 -5.17
CA GLN A 806 -22.55 -3.45 -4.81
C GLN A 806 -21.35 -2.90 -5.59
N VAL A 807 -21.53 -1.82 -6.32
CA VAL A 807 -20.46 -1.15 -7.05
C VAL A 807 -20.61 0.36 -6.94
N HIS A 808 -19.56 1.05 -6.43
CA HIS A 808 -19.60 2.47 -6.10
C HIS A 808 -20.77 2.82 -5.16
N ASP A 809 -21.77 3.57 -5.65
CA ASP A 809 -23.01 3.99 -4.98
C ASP A 809 -24.27 3.25 -5.47
N GLU A 810 -24.10 2.12 -6.14
CA GLU A 810 -25.07 1.32 -6.86
C GLU A 810 -25.28 -0.04 -6.20
N LEU A 811 -26.54 -0.48 -6.08
CA LEU A 811 -26.95 -1.80 -5.61
C LEU A 811 -27.72 -2.54 -6.70
N ILE A 812 -27.39 -3.81 -6.92
CA ILE A 812 -28.04 -4.64 -7.94
C ILE A 812 -28.69 -5.86 -7.28
N VAL A 813 -29.99 -6.01 -7.53
CA VAL A 813 -30.80 -7.17 -7.10
C VAL A 813 -31.21 -7.96 -8.33
N GLU A 814 -31.01 -9.28 -8.29
CA GLU A 814 -31.59 -10.21 -9.27
C GLU A 814 -32.91 -10.73 -8.75
N CYS A 815 -34.01 -10.65 -9.52
CA CYS A 815 -35.34 -11.09 -9.13
C CYS A 815 -36.14 -11.66 -10.29
N PRO A 816 -37.17 -12.49 -10.00
CA PRO A 816 -38.17 -12.87 -11.00
C PRO A 816 -38.91 -11.65 -11.55
N PRO A 817 -39.37 -11.66 -12.81
CA PRO A 817 -40.07 -10.54 -13.44
C PRO A 817 -41.33 -10.07 -12.69
N GLU A 818 -42.02 -10.96 -12.03
CA GLU A 818 -43.22 -10.66 -11.22
C GLU A 818 -42.92 -9.88 -9.95
N GLU A 819 -41.68 -9.94 -9.43
CA GLU A 819 -41.25 -9.19 -8.25
C GLU A 819 -40.67 -7.82 -8.59
N ARG A 820 -40.46 -7.51 -9.87
CA ARG A 820 -39.73 -6.31 -10.34
C ARG A 820 -40.16 -5.02 -9.66
N GLU A 821 -41.44 -4.67 -9.74
CA GLU A 821 -41.97 -3.39 -9.21
C GLU A 821 -41.82 -3.31 -7.68
N GLN A 822 -41.95 -4.45 -7.01
CA GLN A 822 -41.78 -4.51 -5.57
C GLN A 822 -40.31 -4.35 -5.19
N VAL A 823 -39.39 -4.95 -5.92
CA VAL A 823 -37.94 -4.86 -5.68
C VAL A 823 -37.44 -3.44 -6.01
N GLU A 824 -37.88 -2.82 -7.09
CA GLU A 824 -37.57 -1.40 -7.41
C GLU A 824 -37.96 -0.48 -6.24
N ARG A 825 -39.21 -0.65 -5.76
CA ARG A 825 -39.70 0.15 -4.61
C ARG A 825 -38.90 -0.13 -3.33
N ILE A 826 -38.56 -1.38 -3.04
CA ILE A 826 -37.76 -1.75 -1.85
C ILE A 826 -36.38 -1.09 -1.92
N LEU A 827 -35.70 -1.19 -3.07
CA LEU A 827 -34.39 -0.56 -3.26
C LEU A 827 -34.47 0.95 -3.03
N GLN A 828 -35.42 1.65 -3.64
CA GLN A 828 -35.57 3.10 -3.47
C GLN A 828 -35.86 3.45 -1.99
N GLU A 829 -36.87 2.83 -1.38
CA GLU A 829 -37.27 3.16 -0.02
C GLU A 829 -36.15 2.88 1.01
N GLU A 830 -35.45 1.74 0.90
CA GLU A 830 -34.41 1.38 1.86
C GLU A 830 -33.10 2.15 1.62
N MET A 831 -32.78 2.52 0.38
CA MET A 831 -31.66 3.37 0.08
C MET A 831 -31.93 4.82 0.53
N GLU A 832 -33.06 5.39 0.18
CA GLU A 832 -33.43 6.75 0.60
C GLU A 832 -33.64 6.85 2.12
N GLY A 833 -34.15 5.81 2.73
CA GLY A 833 -34.38 5.70 4.17
C GLY A 833 -33.19 5.28 5.01
N ALA A 834 -32.03 4.94 4.38
CA ALA A 834 -30.86 4.41 5.09
C ALA A 834 -30.34 5.34 6.18
N VAL A 835 -30.39 6.64 5.94
CA VAL A 835 -30.00 7.69 6.90
C VAL A 835 -30.90 8.91 6.78
N ARG A 836 -31.07 9.63 7.88
CA ARG A 836 -31.76 10.94 7.87
C ARG A 836 -30.74 12.07 7.90
N LEU A 837 -30.53 12.73 6.75
CA LEU A 837 -29.71 13.93 6.62
C LEU A 837 -30.57 15.20 6.61
N SER A 838 -29.93 16.38 6.63
CA SER A 838 -30.59 17.68 6.44
C SER A 838 -31.00 17.96 4.97
N VAL A 839 -30.64 17.06 4.07
CA VAL A 839 -31.06 17.05 2.67
C VAL A 839 -31.67 15.70 2.34
N PRO A 840 -32.62 15.60 1.38
CA PRO A 840 -33.19 14.31 1.00
C PRO A 840 -32.11 13.42 0.38
N MET A 841 -32.15 12.12 0.72
CA MET A 841 -31.44 11.08 -0.05
C MET A 841 -32.31 10.68 -1.22
N VAL A 842 -31.73 10.50 -2.39
CA VAL A 842 -32.43 10.14 -3.62
C VAL A 842 -31.71 8.97 -4.26
N ALA A 843 -32.47 7.92 -4.56
CA ALA A 843 -32.01 6.76 -5.32
C ALA A 843 -32.87 6.59 -6.58
N GLU A 844 -32.21 6.45 -7.72
CA GLU A 844 -32.87 6.20 -9.00
C GLU A 844 -32.80 4.71 -9.31
N ALA A 845 -33.95 4.05 -9.50
CA ALA A 845 -34.03 2.63 -9.80
C ALA A 845 -34.42 2.41 -11.26
N GLY A 846 -33.80 1.40 -11.88
CA GLY A 846 -34.13 0.90 -13.21
C GLY A 846 -34.06 -0.61 -13.23
N SER A 847 -34.63 -1.23 -14.27
CA SER A 847 -34.62 -2.68 -14.41
C SER A 847 -34.46 -3.12 -15.86
N GLY A 848 -33.82 -4.27 -16.04
CA GLY A 848 -33.58 -4.84 -17.37
C GLY A 848 -33.16 -6.29 -17.29
N ARG A 849 -32.98 -6.94 -18.42
CA ARG A 849 -32.44 -8.32 -18.48
C ARG A 849 -30.95 -8.34 -18.22
N THR A 850 -30.26 -7.28 -18.58
CA THR A 850 -28.82 -7.12 -18.42
C THR A 850 -28.52 -5.92 -17.54
N TRP A 851 -27.35 -5.88 -16.97
CA TRP A 851 -26.87 -4.71 -16.20
C TRP A 851 -26.84 -3.44 -17.05
N PHE A 852 -26.55 -3.58 -18.36
CA PHE A 852 -26.61 -2.46 -19.28
C PHE A 852 -28.03 -1.88 -19.39
N GLU A 853 -29.03 -2.73 -19.61
CA GLU A 853 -30.45 -2.31 -19.74
C GLU A 853 -31.01 -1.74 -18.43
N ALA A 854 -30.63 -2.31 -17.28
CA ALA A 854 -31.09 -1.83 -15.99
C ALA A 854 -30.57 -0.43 -15.65
N LYS A 855 -29.45 -0.01 -16.26
CA LYS A 855 -28.80 1.30 -16.02
C LYS A 855 -29.27 2.40 -16.99
N GLU A 856 -29.83 2.05 -18.17
CA GLU A 856 -30.39 3.01 -19.16
C GLU A 856 -31.82 3.42 -18.85
#